data_53c2f53f19053a2fd6648dc177494812
#
_entry.id   53c2f53f19053a2fd6648dc177494812
#
_cell.length_a   1.000
_cell.length_b   1.000
_cell.length_c   1.000
_cell.angle_alpha   90.00
_cell.angle_beta   90.00
_cell.angle_gamma   90.00
#
_symmetry.space_group_name_H-M   'P 1'
#
loop_
_entity.id
_entity.type
_entity.pdbx_description
1 polymer ?
#
loop_
_entity_poly.entity_id
_entity_poly.type
_entity_poly.pdbx_seq_one_letter_code
_entity_poly.pdbx_strand_id
1 'polypeptide(L)'
;MRSIVTAGLLAFAGSAVAQDFSHEGNFGAPFPNTTYPGFESSNPYAVAGSLANQTSPPKYPSPWGAGTGEWTAAYTRARAFVSQLTLEEKVNLTTGTGWELDRCVGQTGSIPRLGFRAMCLQDSPVGIRDTDFNSVFPAGVNVAATWDRGVAYARGRGMGQEHKGKGIDMQLGPVAGPLGRTPEGGRNWEGFSPDPVLTGQMFAQSIQGIQSAGVMTSAKHYIAYEQEHFRQTSDAESFGFNISEPDSANLDDVTMHELYLWPFADGVKAGATSVMCSYNQVNNSQACQNSYILNYLLKGELGFQGFVVSDWLGTHSGVSSILAGLDMTMPGDGNAYDSGDSYFGANLTVAVLNGTVPAWRLDDMAVRIMAGFYFVDTNASRPDINFSSWTTDTYGYEHYHVGEGYTEINGHVNVIADHGALIRDIGSRSTVLLKNVNNTLPLNGREPLTAVFGSDAGPNIDGPNSCSDRGCDNGTLGMAWGSGSANFPYLITPDTAIQNTVLNAGGVYESSLDNGAITAMAALSRRANASIFFANADSGEGYIQVDGNLGDRNNLTFWQGADAALSTVAANCKNTILVVHSVGPVLLEGWKNHPNITAILWAGVPGQETGNSIADVLYGRVNPGAKLPFTIGANRTDYGTDILYTPNGDVPQIQFTEGNFIDYRAFDQHNTTPTYEFGFGLSYATFKYSNLRITKLNVSDYVPYSGYSTAAPTYGNSSYSSSAHLFPSNFTRVPLYQYPWLNSTDLTKASNDPHYGADGLVPEGAQNSSARPIPRAGGAPGGNPMLYDILYQVEATITNTGSLAGEEVPQLYINRGGQYDPVRELRGFERLSIQPNTTTTFHVDITRRDVSSWDPVMQDWFRQNATQRVFVGSSSRDLPLQGVLA
;
A
#
# COMPACT_ATOMS: atom_id res chain seq x y z
N MET A 1 -2.50 40.17 17.06
CA MET A 1 -3.35 39.81 18.22
C MET A 1 -3.47 38.29 18.14
N ARG A 2 -2.91 37.63 19.12
CA ARG A 2 -2.86 36.17 19.19
C ARG A 2 -4.22 35.64 19.59
N SER A 3 -4.88 34.89 18.74
CA SER A 3 -6.03 34.06 19.15
C SER A 3 -5.50 32.66 19.47
N ILE A 4 -5.50 32.36 20.74
CA ILE A 4 -5.22 31.04 21.30
C ILE A 4 -6.49 30.22 21.05
N VAL A 5 -6.40 29.19 20.20
CA VAL A 5 -7.39 28.12 20.15
C VAL A 5 -6.99 27.14 21.24
N THR A 6 -7.74 27.16 22.32
CA THR A 6 -7.63 26.21 23.42
C THR A 6 -8.24 24.89 22.96
N ALA A 7 -7.39 23.93 22.60
CA ALA A 7 -7.83 22.53 22.54
C ALA A 7 -8.10 22.09 23.98
N GLY A 8 -9.34 21.67 24.23
CA GLY A 8 -9.76 21.16 25.53
C GLY A 8 -9.12 19.80 25.77
N LEU A 9 -8.07 19.76 26.56
CA LEU A 9 -7.62 18.54 27.23
C LEU A 9 -8.72 18.13 28.23
N LEU A 10 -9.51 17.14 27.90
CA LEU A 10 -10.24 16.34 28.87
C LEU A 10 -9.21 15.42 29.53
N ALA A 11 -8.63 15.90 30.66
CA ALA A 11 -7.86 15.06 31.54
C ALA A 11 -8.84 14.05 32.19
N PHE A 12 -8.91 12.85 31.64
CA PHE A 12 -9.39 11.71 32.42
C PHE A 12 -8.26 11.33 33.38
N ALA A 13 -8.42 11.73 34.65
CA ALA A 13 -7.70 11.11 35.74
C ALA A 13 -8.21 9.66 35.86
N GLY A 14 -7.72 8.78 35.00
CA GLY A 14 -7.87 7.34 35.16
C GLY A 14 -6.99 6.91 36.31
N SER A 15 -7.62 6.44 37.40
CA SER A 15 -6.95 5.56 38.35
C SER A 15 -6.31 4.43 37.53
N ALA A 16 -4.98 4.23 37.68
CA ALA A 16 -4.29 3.07 37.15
C ALA A 16 -4.87 1.81 37.83
N VAL A 17 -5.95 1.32 37.29
CA VAL A 17 -6.39 -0.06 37.47
C VAL A 17 -5.44 -0.85 36.59
N ALA A 18 -4.59 -1.66 37.19
CA ALA A 18 -3.92 -2.71 36.44
C ALA A 18 -5.01 -3.45 35.66
N GLN A 19 -5.05 -3.24 34.34
CA GLN A 19 -6.01 -3.95 33.51
C GLN A 19 -5.69 -5.43 33.64
N ASP A 20 -6.69 -6.17 34.07
CA ASP A 20 -6.63 -7.62 34.13
C ASP A 20 -6.75 -8.12 32.68
N PHE A 21 -5.61 -8.36 32.05
CA PHE A 21 -5.53 -8.94 30.70
C PHE A 21 -6.11 -10.36 30.62
N SER A 22 -6.66 -10.90 31.71
CA SER A 22 -7.48 -12.12 31.69
C SER A 22 -8.76 -11.97 30.86
N HIS A 23 -9.10 -10.72 30.47
CA HIS A 23 -10.16 -10.39 29.54
C HIS A 23 -9.58 -9.73 28.28
N GLU A 24 -8.56 -10.31 27.69
CA GLU A 24 -8.38 -10.15 26.23
C GLU A 24 -9.72 -10.64 25.65
N GLY A 25 -10.56 -9.71 25.22
CA GLY A 25 -11.96 -9.97 24.89
C GLY A 25 -12.10 -11.21 24.01
N ASN A 26 -13.27 -11.73 23.75
CA ASN A 26 -13.60 -12.96 23.03
C ASN A 26 -12.85 -13.22 21.70
N PHE A 27 -11.63 -12.78 21.58
CA PHE A 27 -10.70 -12.92 20.46
C PHE A 27 -10.26 -14.35 20.22
N GLY A 28 -10.82 -15.28 20.82
CA GLY A 28 -10.51 -16.65 20.69
C GLY A 28 -11.72 -17.52 20.91
N ALA A 29 -12.92 -17.04 20.63
CA ALA A 29 -14.00 -18.00 20.43
C ALA A 29 -13.47 -19.03 19.44
N PRO A 30 -13.42 -20.33 19.81
CA PRO A 30 -12.94 -21.35 18.89
C PRO A 30 -13.69 -21.15 17.58
N PHE A 31 -12.94 -20.96 16.51
CA PHE A 31 -13.55 -20.89 15.19
C PHE A 31 -14.47 -22.09 15.08
N PRO A 32 -15.76 -21.90 14.82
CA PRO A 32 -16.64 -23.04 14.70
C PRO A 32 -16.03 -24.01 13.70
N ASN A 33 -16.01 -25.30 14.00
CA ASN A 33 -15.60 -26.40 13.10
C ASN A 33 -16.56 -26.47 11.89
N THR A 34 -16.79 -25.35 11.24
CA THR A 34 -17.66 -25.24 10.08
C THR A 34 -16.81 -25.28 8.83
N THR A 35 -17.23 -26.09 7.88
CA THR A 35 -16.78 -26.00 6.49
C THR A 35 -16.83 -24.54 6.07
N TYR A 36 -15.73 -24.03 5.58
CA TYR A 36 -15.60 -22.66 5.12
C TYR A 36 -16.62 -22.42 3.99
N PRO A 37 -17.67 -21.59 4.19
CA PRO A 37 -18.65 -21.37 3.15
C PRO A 37 -18.00 -20.57 2.02
N GLY A 38 -18.31 -20.88 0.80
CA GLY A 38 -17.74 -20.21 -0.36
C GLY A 38 -16.66 -20.97 -1.10
N PHE A 39 -16.19 -22.08 -0.54
CA PHE A 39 -15.27 -22.98 -1.23
C PHE A 39 -15.97 -24.03 -2.11
N GLU A 40 -17.28 -24.09 -2.08
CA GLU A 40 -18.01 -25.16 -2.74
C GLU A 40 -18.23 -24.95 -4.23
N SER A 41 -17.91 -23.77 -4.74
CA SER A 41 -18.34 -23.43 -6.08
C SER A 41 -17.20 -22.87 -6.92
N SER A 42 -17.06 -23.38 -8.11
CA SER A 42 -16.35 -22.71 -9.20
C SER A 42 -17.07 -21.44 -9.69
N ASN A 43 -18.22 -21.10 -9.09
CA ASN A 43 -18.99 -19.90 -9.36
C ASN A 43 -18.85 -18.88 -8.24
N PRO A 44 -18.06 -17.82 -8.39
CA PRO A 44 -17.93 -16.78 -7.36
C PRO A 44 -19.26 -16.07 -7.04
N TYR A 45 -20.23 -16.12 -7.93
CA TYR A 45 -21.58 -15.55 -7.70
C TYR A 45 -22.49 -16.44 -6.87
N ALA A 46 -22.22 -17.75 -6.78
CA ALA A 46 -23.07 -18.68 -6.03
C ALA A 46 -23.06 -18.42 -4.52
N VAL A 47 -22.07 -17.69 -4.03
CA VAL A 47 -21.91 -17.34 -2.62
C VAL A 47 -22.51 -15.98 -2.27
N ALA A 48 -23.04 -15.24 -3.25
CA ALA A 48 -23.68 -13.96 -3.00
C ALA A 48 -24.83 -14.12 -1.99
N GLY A 49 -24.73 -13.37 -0.88
CA GLY A 49 -25.68 -13.41 0.24
C GLY A 49 -25.35 -14.41 1.34
N SER A 50 -24.33 -15.28 1.20
CA SER A 50 -23.85 -16.18 2.26
C SER A 50 -22.62 -15.66 3.00
N LEU A 51 -21.97 -14.63 2.47
CA LEU A 51 -20.68 -14.14 2.99
C LEU A 51 -20.75 -13.51 4.37
N ALA A 52 -21.91 -12.97 4.78
CA ALA A 52 -22.11 -12.32 6.07
C ALA A 52 -21.78 -13.21 7.30
N ASN A 53 -21.84 -14.53 7.14
CA ASN A 53 -21.51 -15.50 8.19
C ASN A 53 -20.23 -16.26 7.90
N GLN A 54 -19.41 -15.77 6.99
CA GLN A 54 -18.18 -16.44 6.62
C GLN A 54 -17.13 -16.32 7.72
N THR A 55 -16.42 -17.38 7.99
CA THR A 55 -15.35 -17.43 8.98
C THR A 55 -14.08 -17.99 8.38
N SER A 56 -12.94 -17.47 8.80
CA SER A 56 -11.63 -18.03 8.42
C SER A 56 -11.40 -19.38 9.13
N PRO A 57 -10.97 -20.45 8.43
CA PRO A 57 -10.68 -21.72 9.08
C PRO A 57 -9.41 -21.62 9.94
N PRO A 58 -9.37 -22.21 11.15
CA PRO A 58 -8.17 -22.19 11.98
C PRO A 58 -7.03 -23.00 11.34
N LYS A 59 -5.84 -22.41 11.28
CA LYS A 59 -4.64 -23.02 10.69
C LYS A 59 -3.44 -22.87 11.62
N TYR A 60 -3.10 -23.92 12.33
CA TYR A 60 -2.01 -23.97 13.30
C TYR A 60 -1.09 -25.18 13.08
N PRO A 61 0.15 -25.14 13.58
CA PRO A 61 0.86 -24.02 14.19
C PRO A 61 1.34 -23.00 13.15
N SER A 62 1.86 -21.84 13.63
CA SER A 62 2.55 -20.88 12.74
C SER A 62 3.76 -21.54 12.06
N PRO A 63 3.94 -21.40 10.74
CA PRO A 63 5.12 -21.88 10.03
C PRO A 63 6.40 -21.17 10.50
N TRP A 64 7.41 -21.91 10.92
CA TRP A 64 8.74 -21.36 11.17
C TRP A 64 9.54 -21.15 9.90
N GLY A 65 10.45 -20.15 9.95
CA GLY A 65 11.25 -19.78 8.79
C GLY A 65 12.29 -20.84 8.44
N ALA A 66 12.23 -21.34 7.20
CA ALA A 66 13.16 -22.35 6.72
C ALA A 66 14.52 -21.77 6.35
N GLY A 67 14.57 -20.51 5.86
CA GLY A 67 15.79 -19.87 5.39
C GLY A 67 16.33 -20.53 4.12
N THR A 68 15.45 -20.79 3.14
CA THR A 68 15.80 -21.45 1.88
C THR A 68 16.14 -20.43 0.79
N GLY A 69 16.82 -20.90 -0.26
CA GLY A 69 17.17 -20.07 -1.42
C GLY A 69 18.04 -18.88 -1.05
N GLU A 70 17.67 -17.71 -1.51
CA GLU A 70 18.40 -16.44 -1.28
C GLU A 70 18.43 -16.03 0.21
N TRP A 71 17.52 -16.53 1.03
CA TRP A 71 17.46 -16.25 2.45
C TRP A 71 18.45 -17.03 3.31
N THR A 72 19.15 -18.04 2.75
CA THR A 72 20.01 -18.96 3.50
C THR A 72 21.09 -18.24 4.31
N ALA A 73 21.79 -17.29 3.71
CA ALA A 73 22.85 -16.53 4.37
C ALA A 73 22.28 -15.63 5.50
N ALA A 74 21.16 -14.96 5.25
CA ALA A 74 20.49 -14.11 6.23
C ALA A 74 20.01 -14.92 7.45
N TYR A 75 19.39 -16.06 7.22
CA TYR A 75 18.95 -16.95 8.30
C TYR A 75 20.13 -17.53 9.11
N THR A 76 21.24 -17.84 8.47
CA THR A 76 22.45 -18.30 9.18
C THR A 76 22.93 -17.23 10.16
N ARG A 77 23.01 -15.98 9.72
CA ARG A 77 23.40 -14.84 10.58
C ARG A 77 22.36 -14.59 11.68
N ALA A 78 21.07 -14.60 11.33
CA ALA A 78 19.97 -14.39 12.27
C ALA A 78 19.96 -15.42 13.40
N ARG A 79 20.09 -16.71 13.06
CA ARG A 79 20.16 -17.80 14.03
C ARG A 79 21.35 -17.66 14.98
N ALA A 80 22.52 -17.30 14.43
CA ALA A 80 23.73 -17.05 15.23
C ALA A 80 23.56 -15.87 16.18
N PHE A 81 22.87 -14.81 15.78
CA PHE A 81 22.56 -13.67 16.63
C PHE A 81 21.54 -14.03 17.71
N VAL A 82 20.39 -14.60 17.33
CA VAL A 82 19.29 -14.95 18.23
C VAL A 82 19.69 -15.98 19.28
N SER A 83 20.61 -16.90 18.94
CA SER A 83 21.14 -17.89 19.90
C SER A 83 21.87 -17.26 21.10
N GLN A 84 22.28 -16.00 21.00
CA GLN A 84 22.95 -15.25 22.07
C GLN A 84 21.98 -14.45 22.94
N LEU A 85 20.71 -14.34 22.53
CA LEU A 85 19.71 -13.47 23.20
C LEU A 85 19.11 -14.15 24.42
N THR A 86 18.84 -13.32 25.44
CA THR A 86 17.99 -13.71 26.56
C THR A 86 16.51 -13.70 26.16
N LEU A 87 15.62 -14.18 27.00
CA LEU A 87 14.18 -14.11 26.77
C LEU A 87 13.73 -12.66 26.54
N GLU A 88 14.13 -11.77 27.44
CA GLU A 88 13.77 -10.35 27.41
C GLU A 88 14.30 -9.64 26.16
N GLU A 89 15.52 -9.98 25.73
CA GLU A 89 16.10 -9.41 24.51
C GLU A 89 15.36 -9.88 23.24
N LYS A 90 14.85 -11.12 23.23
CA LYS A 90 13.97 -11.60 22.14
C LYS A 90 12.63 -10.86 22.14
N VAL A 91 12.04 -10.65 23.32
CA VAL A 91 10.79 -9.90 23.46
C VAL A 91 11.00 -8.44 23.04
N ASN A 92 12.14 -7.80 23.38
CA ASN A 92 12.47 -6.45 22.91
C ASN A 92 12.50 -6.30 21.40
N LEU A 93 12.88 -7.34 20.66
CA LEU A 93 12.86 -7.32 19.20
C LEU A 93 11.45 -7.41 18.62
N THR A 94 10.50 -8.00 19.36
CA THR A 94 9.14 -8.26 18.88
C THR A 94 8.13 -7.21 19.30
N THR A 95 8.54 -6.27 20.15
CA THR A 95 7.66 -5.28 20.77
C THR A 95 8.15 -3.88 20.47
N GLY A 96 7.24 -3.00 20.02
CA GLY A 96 7.51 -1.56 19.95
C GLY A 96 7.61 -0.95 21.34
N THR A 97 8.30 0.17 21.44
CA THR A 97 8.58 0.84 22.72
C THR A 97 7.43 1.70 23.26
N GLY A 98 6.41 1.94 22.42
CA GLY A 98 5.25 2.79 22.67
C GLY A 98 5.23 4.02 21.78
N TRP A 99 4.04 4.58 21.56
CA TRP A 99 3.83 5.78 20.75
C TRP A 99 4.50 6.99 21.37
N GLU A 100 5.18 7.79 20.58
CA GLU A 100 5.92 8.99 21.02
C GLU A 100 6.97 8.74 22.14
N LEU A 101 7.36 7.48 22.37
CA LEU A 101 8.32 7.13 23.42
C LEU A 101 9.76 6.92 22.92
N ASP A 102 9.96 7.05 21.61
CA ASP A 102 11.26 7.14 20.95
C ASP A 102 11.13 8.01 19.69
N ARG A 103 12.18 8.11 18.86
CA ARG A 103 12.27 9.10 17.76
C ARG A 103 11.46 8.76 16.53
N CYS A 104 11.24 7.46 16.25
CA CYS A 104 10.55 6.99 15.05
C CYS A 104 9.08 6.67 15.34
N VAL A 105 8.21 6.68 14.35
CA VAL A 105 6.79 6.32 14.53
C VAL A 105 6.63 4.88 15.06
N GLY A 106 7.62 4.01 14.82
CA GLY A 106 7.76 2.70 15.45
C GLY A 106 9.22 2.41 15.73
N GLN A 107 9.51 1.91 16.93
CA GLN A 107 10.88 1.60 17.34
C GLN A 107 10.89 0.39 18.25
N THR A 108 11.81 -0.57 18.01
CA THR A 108 11.98 -1.74 18.90
C THR A 108 12.85 -1.40 20.10
N GLY A 109 12.88 -2.27 21.12
CA GLY A 109 13.89 -2.18 22.14
C GLY A 109 15.30 -2.45 21.59
N SER A 110 16.31 -1.86 22.21
CA SER A 110 17.73 -2.10 21.90
C SER A 110 18.28 -3.32 22.64
N ILE A 111 19.46 -3.82 22.18
CA ILE A 111 20.21 -4.90 22.86
C ILE A 111 21.64 -4.40 23.09
N PRO A 112 21.86 -3.53 24.09
CA PRO A 112 23.14 -2.88 24.33
C PRO A 112 24.30 -3.86 24.56
N ARG A 113 24.01 -4.98 25.20
CA ARG A 113 25.02 -6.04 25.48
C ARG A 113 25.68 -6.58 24.20
N LEU A 114 24.94 -6.56 23.07
CA LEU A 114 25.45 -7.00 21.78
C LEU A 114 25.72 -5.83 20.82
N GLY A 115 25.63 -4.60 21.30
CA GLY A 115 25.84 -3.40 20.49
C GLY A 115 24.74 -3.20 19.42
N PHE A 116 23.57 -3.77 19.62
CA PHE A 116 22.47 -3.64 18.68
C PHE A 116 21.58 -2.44 19.06
N ARG A 117 21.61 -1.41 18.20
CA ARG A 117 20.71 -0.26 18.28
C ARG A 117 19.29 -0.70 17.93
N ALA A 118 18.29 -0.15 18.64
CA ALA A 118 16.88 -0.29 18.30
C ALA A 118 16.63 -0.06 16.79
N MET A 119 15.69 -0.80 16.22
CA MET A 119 15.30 -0.60 14.83
C MET A 119 14.29 0.53 14.73
N CYS A 120 14.52 1.45 13.79
CA CYS A 120 13.62 2.52 13.42
C CYS A 120 12.74 2.10 12.23
N LEU A 121 11.44 2.16 12.44
CA LEU A 121 10.42 1.94 11.44
C LEU A 121 9.74 3.28 11.15
N GLN A 122 9.60 3.68 9.87
CA GLN A 122 9.08 4.99 9.51
C GLN A 122 8.10 4.93 8.36
N ASP A 123 7.04 5.74 8.47
CA ASP A 123 6.02 5.87 7.44
C ASP A 123 6.56 6.44 6.15
N SER A 124 5.95 5.96 5.07
CA SER A 124 6.14 6.53 3.78
C SER A 124 5.78 5.70 2.56
N PRO A 125 4.64 5.83 1.94
CA PRO A 125 4.53 5.50 0.52
C PRO A 125 5.03 6.62 -0.42
N VAL A 126 5.26 7.87 0.02
CA VAL A 126 5.71 8.96 -0.87
C VAL A 126 6.96 9.72 -0.41
N GLY A 127 7.46 9.44 0.79
CA GLY A 127 8.61 10.13 1.36
C GLY A 127 8.74 9.80 2.85
N ILE A 128 9.57 10.47 3.61
CA ILE A 128 9.71 10.26 5.05
C ILE A 128 8.75 11.19 5.77
N ARG A 129 7.79 10.63 6.51
CA ARG A 129 6.80 11.40 7.27
C ARG A 129 7.46 12.21 8.39
N ASP A 130 6.94 13.40 8.65
CA ASP A 130 7.26 14.27 9.80
C ASP A 130 8.75 14.57 9.98
N THR A 131 9.49 14.75 8.88
CA THR A 131 10.88 15.22 8.94
C THR A 131 11.14 16.29 7.88
N ASP A 132 12.31 16.90 7.95
CA ASP A 132 12.78 17.90 7.00
C ASP A 132 13.87 17.35 6.05
N PHE A 133 14.20 18.12 5.02
CA PHE A 133 15.27 17.81 4.05
C PHE A 133 15.18 16.41 3.42
N ASN A 134 13.98 15.95 3.17
CA ASN A 134 13.62 14.76 2.41
C ASN A 134 12.78 15.17 1.20
N SER A 135 12.57 14.25 0.26
CA SER A 135 11.75 14.49 -0.94
C SER A 135 10.33 13.96 -0.79
N VAL A 136 9.40 14.54 -1.57
CA VAL A 136 8.05 14.02 -1.79
C VAL A 136 7.95 13.48 -3.21
N PHE A 137 7.95 12.16 -3.32
CA PHE A 137 7.87 11.43 -4.58
C PHE A 137 6.42 11.33 -5.09
N PRO A 138 6.21 11.10 -6.40
CA PRO A 138 4.89 10.78 -6.92
C PRO A 138 4.28 9.55 -6.24
N ALA A 139 2.98 9.57 -6.06
CA ALA A 139 2.24 8.48 -5.40
C ALA A 139 2.30 7.15 -6.18
N GLY A 140 1.89 6.05 -5.53
CA GLY A 140 1.86 4.72 -6.16
C GLY A 140 0.98 4.67 -7.41
N VAL A 141 -0.18 5.33 -7.37
CA VAL A 141 -1.10 5.42 -8.52
C VAL A 141 -0.45 6.11 -9.74
N ASN A 142 0.41 7.10 -9.52
CA ASN A 142 1.19 7.74 -10.59
C ASN A 142 2.24 6.77 -11.16
N VAL A 143 2.92 6.03 -10.28
CA VAL A 143 3.89 5.01 -10.74
C VAL A 143 3.19 3.97 -11.61
N ALA A 144 2.02 3.51 -11.21
CA ALA A 144 1.21 2.60 -12.01
C ALA A 144 0.83 3.18 -13.38
N ALA A 145 0.45 4.47 -13.44
CA ALA A 145 0.13 5.15 -14.71
C ALA A 145 1.30 5.22 -15.68
N THR A 146 2.55 5.08 -15.21
CA THR A 146 3.71 4.96 -16.11
C THR A 146 3.74 3.62 -16.84
N TRP A 147 3.18 2.56 -16.28
CA TRP A 147 3.31 1.18 -16.77
C TRP A 147 4.78 0.77 -17.00
N ASP A 148 5.68 1.29 -16.18
CA ASP A 148 7.13 1.10 -16.31
C ASP A 148 7.74 0.55 -15.02
N ARG A 149 8.16 -0.71 -15.06
CA ARG A 149 8.80 -1.42 -13.94
C ARG A 149 10.09 -0.75 -13.48
N GLY A 150 10.85 -0.19 -14.43
CA GLY A 150 12.10 0.53 -14.13
C GLY A 150 11.85 1.80 -13.32
N VAL A 151 10.75 2.50 -13.59
CA VAL A 151 10.30 3.68 -12.81
C VAL A 151 9.94 3.27 -11.38
N ALA A 152 9.19 2.18 -11.21
CA ALA A 152 8.84 1.68 -9.87
C ALA A 152 10.10 1.32 -9.04
N TYR A 153 11.06 0.65 -9.66
CA TYR A 153 12.35 0.34 -9.04
C TYR A 153 13.14 1.61 -8.69
N ALA A 154 13.27 2.55 -9.63
CA ALA A 154 14.05 3.78 -9.43
C ALA A 154 13.48 4.64 -8.31
N ARG A 155 12.13 4.81 -8.29
CA ARG A 155 11.42 5.51 -7.20
C ARG A 155 11.67 4.82 -5.85
N GLY A 156 11.46 3.51 -5.79
CA GLY A 156 11.71 2.73 -4.57
C GLY A 156 13.13 2.90 -4.06
N ARG A 157 14.12 2.86 -4.96
CA ARG A 157 15.54 3.07 -4.60
C ARG A 157 15.79 4.48 -4.07
N GLY A 158 15.23 5.50 -4.70
CA GLY A 158 15.36 6.90 -4.24
C GLY A 158 14.82 7.06 -2.82
N MET A 159 13.59 6.58 -2.56
CA MET A 159 13.01 6.59 -1.22
C MET A 159 13.87 5.81 -0.21
N GLY A 160 14.31 4.61 -0.57
CA GLY A 160 15.18 3.80 0.29
C GLY A 160 16.51 4.49 0.64
N GLN A 161 17.10 5.23 -0.31
CA GLN A 161 18.32 6.02 -0.05
C GLN A 161 18.08 7.14 0.96
N GLU A 162 16.96 7.85 0.86
CA GLU A 162 16.59 8.90 1.82
C GLU A 162 16.31 8.34 3.21
N HIS A 163 15.56 7.23 3.30
CA HIS A 163 15.31 6.52 4.57
C HIS A 163 16.63 6.08 5.22
N LYS A 164 17.53 5.48 4.44
CA LYS A 164 18.86 5.09 4.91
C LYS A 164 19.64 6.27 5.46
N GLY A 165 19.61 7.41 4.76
CA GLY A 165 20.31 8.64 5.16
C GLY A 165 19.80 9.24 6.47
N LYS A 166 18.53 9.06 6.80
CA LYS A 166 17.91 9.47 8.08
C LYS A 166 18.14 8.47 9.22
N GLY A 167 18.75 7.31 8.94
CA GLY A 167 19.01 6.27 9.95
C GLY A 167 17.83 5.31 10.15
N ILE A 168 16.88 5.27 9.21
CA ILE A 168 15.71 4.39 9.23
C ILE A 168 16.12 3.01 8.74
N ASP A 169 15.70 1.98 9.47
CA ASP A 169 15.99 0.58 9.16
C ASP A 169 14.90 -0.08 8.30
N MET A 170 13.64 0.38 8.45
CA MET A 170 12.50 -0.18 7.71
C MET A 170 11.56 0.92 7.24
N GLN A 171 11.28 0.94 5.95
CA GLN A 171 10.25 1.77 5.32
C GLN A 171 8.91 1.05 5.39
N LEU A 172 7.85 1.73 5.90
CA LEU A 172 6.49 1.20 5.95
C LEU A 172 5.80 1.35 4.59
N GLY A 173 6.18 0.50 3.69
CA GLY A 173 5.75 0.43 2.29
C GLY A 173 6.60 -0.57 1.49
N PRO A 174 6.27 -0.80 0.21
CA PRO A 174 5.18 -0.19 -0.58
C PRO A 174 3.79 -0.74 -0.25
N VAL A 175 2.76 -0.24 -0.95
CA VAL A 175 1.34 -0.54 -0.69
C VAL A 175 0.72 -1.34 -1.84
N ALA A 176 0.04 -2.45 -1.51
CA ALA A 176 -0.77 -3.24 -2.43
C ALA A 176 -2.19 -3.49 -1.92
N GLY A 177 -2.48 -3.14 -0.70
CA GLY A 177 -3.80 -3.08 -0.08
C GLY A 177 -4.00 -1.72 0.61
N PRO A 178 -5.02 -0.91 0.24
CA PRO A 178 -6.11 -1.26 -0.66
C PRO A 178 -5.64 -1.53 -2.10
N LEU A 179 -6.33 -2.49 -2.74
CA LEU A 179 -6.17 -2.74 -4.16
C LEU A 179 -6.97 -1.72 -5.00
N GLY A 180 -8.10 -1.29 -4.49
CA GLY A 180 -9.02 -0.37 -5.15
C GLY A 180 -10.33 -1.03 -5.55
N ARG A 181 -10.94 -1.81 -4.64
CA ARG A 181 -12.26 -2.43 -4.78
C ARG A 181 -13.31 -1.40 -5.19
N THR A 182 -13.25 -0.23 -4.58
CA THR A 182 -14.13 0.91 -4.86
C THR A 182 -13.30 2.16 -5.19
N PRO A 183 -13.72 2.97 -6.17
CA PRO A 183 -12.97 4.16 -6.56
C PRO A 183 -12.92 5.24 -5.46
N GLU A 184 -13.83 5.21 -4.48
CA GLU A 184 -13.88 6.14 -3.36
C GLU A 184 -12.87 5.85 -2.25
N GLY A 185 -12.26 4.67 -2.24
CA GLY A 185 -11.36 4.23 -1.17
C GLY A 185 -10.25 5.22 -0.86
N GLY A 186 -10.15 5.63 0.41
CA GLY A 186 -9.34 6.77 0.86
C GLY A 186 -7.86 6.64 0.60
N ARG A 187 -7.30 5.44 0.71
CA ARG A 187 -5.87 5.16 0.56
C ARG A 187 -5.50 4.47 -0.77
N ASN A 188 -6.42 4.43 -1.75
CA ASN A 188 -6.14 3.84 -3.07
C ASN A 188 -4.91 4.47 -3.74
N TRP A 189 -4.67 5.76 -3.53
CA TRP A 189 -3.55 6.50 -4.11
C TRP A 189 -2.17 6.03 -3.65
N GLU A 190 -2.08 5.46 -2.44
CA GLU A 190 -0.83 4.90 -1.91
C GLU A 190 -0.42 3.63 -2.67
N GLY A 191 -1.41 2.84 -3.08
CA GLY A 191 -1.27 1.66 -3.93
C GLY A 191 -1.09 2.00 -5.40
N PHE A 192 -1.27 1.00 -6.26
CA PHE A 192 -0.98 1.16 -7.68
C PHE A 192 -2.24 1.12 -8.55
N SER A 193 -3.02 0.05 -8.49
CA SER A 193 -4.09 -0.21 -9.44
C SER A 193 -5.07 -1.25 -8.89
N PRO A 194 -6.37 -1.19 -9.25
CA PRO A 194 -7.30 -2.29 -8.99
C PRO A 194 -7.01 -3.57 -9.81
N ASP A 195 -6.03 -3.53 -10.69
CA ASP A 195 -5.57 -4.74 -11.38
C ASP A 195 -4.44 -5.44 -10.59
N PRO A 196 -4.58 -6.74 -10.22
CA PRO A 196 -3.61 -7.43 -9.39
C PRO A 196 -2.26 -7.68 -10.09
N VAL A 197 -2.23 -7.76 -11.42
CA VAL A 197 -0.99 -7.98 -12.18
C VAL A 197 -0.19 -6.69 -12.29
N LEU A 198 -0.85 -5.58 -12.63
CA LEU A 198 -0.18 -4.27 -12.67
C LEU A 198 0.34 -3.92 -11.27
N THR A 199 -0.51 -4.07 -10.24
CA THR A 199 -0.11 -3.85 -8.84
C THR A 199 1.03 -4.77 -8.43
N GLY A 200 0.92 -6.08 -8.66
CA GLY A 200 1.95 -7.04 -8.27
C GLY A 200 3.33 -6.74 -8.88
N GLN A 201 3.36 -6.36 -10.15
CA GLN A 201 4.62 -6.02 -10.84
C GLN A 201 5.23 -4.73 -10.32
N MET A 202 4.43 -3.66 -10.13
CA MET A 202 4.92 -2.38 -9.59
C MET A 202 5.36 -2.52 -8.14
N PHE A 203 4.61 -3.29 -7.35
CA PHE A 203 4.88 -3.61 -5.96
C PHE A 203 6.21 -4.36 -5.80
N ALA A 204 6.41 -5.42 -6.57
CA ALA A 204 7.64 -6.22 -6.56
C ALA A 204 8.88 -5.37 -6.89
N GLN A 205 8.79 -4.51 -7.92
CA GLN A 205 9.87 -3.62 -8.30
C GLN A 205 10.16 -2.55 -7.24
N SER A 206 9.11 -2.01 -6.60
CA SER A 206 9.29 -1.06 -5.49
C SER A 206 9.98 -1.70 -4.30
N ILE A 207 9.61 -2.93 -3.92
CA ILE A 207 10.29 -3.71 -2.87
C ILE A 207 11.78 -3.86 -3.20
N GLN A 208 12.11 -4.33 -4.40
CA GLN A 208 13.49 -4.51 -4.82
C GLN A 208 14.26 -3.18 -4.84
N GLY A 209 13.63 -2.10 -5.29
CA GLY A 209 14.23 -0.76 -5.30
C GLY A 209 14.59 -0.28 -3.90
N ILE A 210 13.65 -0.30 -2.95
CA ILE A 210 13.86 0.12 -1.56
C ILE A 210 14.97 -0.74 -0.91
N GLN A 211 14.85 -2.06 -1.03
CA GLN A 211 15.79 -3.00 -0.42
C GLN A 211 17.20 -2.91 -1.01
N SER A 212 17.35 -2.49 -2.28
CA SER A 212 18.66 -2.25 -2.88
C SER A 212 19.45 -1.13 -2.20
N ALA A 213 18.80 -0.25 -1.46
CA ALA A 213 19.44 0.78 -0.63
C ALA A 213 19.84 0.27 0.76
N GLY A 214 19.54 -0.98 1.12
CA GLY A 214 19.83 -1.56 2.43
C GLY A 214 18.81 -1.14 3.51
N VAL A 215 17.56 -0.91 3.12
CA VAL A 215 16.42 -0.62 3.98
C VAL A 215 15.40 -1.73 3.84
N MET A 216 14.90 -2.25 4.94
CA MET A 216 13.81 -3.25 4.92
C MET A 216 12.53 -2.63 4.40
N THR A 217 11.68 -3.43 3.78
CA THR A 217 10.31 -3.05 3.39
C THR A 217 9.28 -3.65 4.31
N SER A 218 8.19 -2.94 4.56
CA SER A 218 6.96 -3.49 5.11
C SER A 218 5.88 -3.46 4.05
N ALA A 219 5.71 -4.57 3.36
CA ALA A 219 4.71 -4.74 2.32
C ALA A 219 3.29 -4.69 2.91
N LYS A 220 2.46 -3.68 2.54
CA LYS A 220 1.22 -3.36 3.26
C LYS A 220 0.02 -3.12 2.33
N HIS A 221 -1.21 -3.14 2.85
CA HIS A 221 -1.67 -3.69 4.09
C HIS A 221 -2.30 -5.07 3.82
N TYR A 222 -1.86 -6.08 4.53
CA TYR A 222 -2.24 -7.47 4.31
C TYR A 222 -3.40 -7.85 5.23
N ILE A 223 -4.67 -7.99 4.76
CA ILE A 223 -5.16 -8.12 3.39
C ILE A 223 -6.64 -7.68 3.29
N ALA A 224 -7.10 -7.34 2.09
CA ALA A 224 -8.49 -6.93 1.82
C ALA A 224 -8.95 -5.70 2.61
N TYR A 225 -8.07 -4.77 2.87
CA TYR A 225 -8.32 -3.47 3.49
C TYR A 225 -8.70 -2.47 2.41
N GLU A 226 -10.01 -2.27 2.16
CA GLU A 226 -10.50 -1.58 0.96
C GLU A 226 -11.30 -0.31 1.22
N GLN A 227 -11.47 0.09 2.51
CA GLN A 227 -12.07 1.35 2.91
C GLN A 227 -11.51 1.85 4.24
N GLU A 228 -11.66 3.16 4.48
CA GLU A 228 -11.22 3.81 5.72
C GLU A 228 -12.30 3.84 6.80
N HIS A 229 -13.57 3.92 6.38
CA HIS A 229 -14.69 3.86 7.31
C HIS A 229 -14.67 2.56 8.10
N PHE A 230 -14.70 2.70 9.43
CA PHE A 230 -14.79 1.60 10.40
C PHE A 230 -13.56 0.70 10.50
N ARG A 231 -12.43 1.12 9.96
CA ARG A 231 -11.16 0.39 10.04
C ARG A 231 -10.65 0.17 11.47
N GLN A 232 -10.98 1.10 12.38
CA GLN A 232 -10.67 1.08 13.81
C GLN A 232 -11.82 1.64 14.63
N THR A 233 -12.02 1.12 15.85
CA THR A 233 -13.08 1.59 16.75
C THR A 233 -12.85 3.03 17.22
N SER A 234 -11.59 3.39 17.51
CA SER A 234 -11.21 4.74 17.95
C SER A 234 -11.52 5.80 16.89
N ASP A 235 -11.22 5.51 15.62
CA ASP A 235 -11.53 6.44 14.52
C ASP A 235 -13.04 6.59 14.35
N ALA A 236 -13.78 5.49 14.35
CA ALA A 236 -15.24 5.49 14.26
C ALA A 236 -15.89 6.29 15.40
N GLU A 237 -15.43 6.09 16.64
CA GLU A 237 -15.92 6.81 17.82
C GLU A 237 -15.65 8.31 17.72
N SER A 238 -14.49 8.72 17.22
CA SER A 238 -14.13 10.13 17.08
C SER A 238 -15.07 10.88 16.12
N PHE A 239 -15.69 10.16 15.18
CA PHE A 239 -16.68 10.69 14.24
C PHE A 239 -18.13 10.40 14.63
N GLY A 240 -18.36 9.89 15.86
CA GLY A 240 -19.68 9.69 16.42
C GLY A 240 -20.36 8.36 16.03
N PHE A 241 -19.62 7.41 15.49
CA PHE A 241 -20.10 6.05 15.25
C PHE A 241 -19.80 5.16 16.46
N ASN A 242 -20.69 4.24 16.78
CA ASN A 242 -20.50 3.26 17.84
C ASN A 242 -20.42 1.85 17.24
N ILE A 243 -19.21 1.33 17.18
CA ILE A 243 -18.92 -0.05 16.77
C ILE A 243 -18.09 -0.73 17.86
N SER A 244 -18.25 -2.03 18.01
CA SER A 244 -17.50 -2.82 19.00
C SER A 244 -16.14 -3.31 18.49
N GLU A 245 -16.04 -3.51 17.16
CA GLU A 245 -14.83 -3.98 16.48
C GLU A 245 -14.70 -3.38 15.09
N PRO A 246 -13.51 -3.37 14.48
CA PRO A 246 -13.30 -2.99 13.09
C PRO A 246 -14.19 -3.75 12.12
N ASP A 247 -14.35 -3.17 10.92
CA ASP A 247 -15.09 -3.80 9.82
C ASP A 247 -14.51 -5.15 9.41
N SER A 248 -15.38 -6.03 8.93
CA SER A 248 -14.98 -7.32 8.36
C SER A 248 -15.17 -7.36 6.86
N ALA A 249 -14.06 -7.51 6.14
CA ALA A 249 -14.03 -7.82 4.72
C ALA A 249 -14.34 -9.31 4.52
N ASN A 250 -15.52 -9.62 3.98
CA ASN A 250 -15.99 -10.98 3.79
C ASN A 250 -15.89 -11.37 2.33
N LEU A 251 -14.97 -12.28 2.02
CA LEU A 251 -14.68 -12.71 0.65
C LEU A 251 -14.44 -14.22 0.56
N ASP A 252 -14.72 -14.76 -0.61
CA ASP A 252 -14.47 -16.16 -0.90
C ASP A 252 -12.99 -16.43 -1.25
N ASP A 253 -12.65 -17.71 -1.29
CA ASP A 253 -11.27 -18.15 -1.46
C ASP A 253 -10.72 -17.93 -2.89
N VAL A 254 -11.60 -17.95 -3.90
CA VAL A 254 -11.22 -17.66 -5.30
C VAL A 254 -10.83 -16.18 -5.41
N THR A 255 -11.67 -15.30 -4.90
CA THR A 255 -11.42 -13.85 -4.84
C THR A 255 -10.15 -13.54 -4.04
N MET A 256 -9.94 -14.24 -2.92
CA MET A 256 -8.72 -14.11 -2.13
C MET A 256 -7.48 -14.40 -2.98
N HIS A 257 -7.42 -15.54 -3.67
CA HIS A 257 -6.21 -15.99 -4.40
C HIS A 257 -6.01 -15.29 -5.74
N GLU A 258 -7.08 -15.08 -6.51
CA GLU A 258 -6.98 -14.55 -7.87
C GLU A 258 -6.91 -13.02 -7.91
N LEU A 259 -7.27 -12.34 -6.81
CA LEU A 259 -7.32 -10.88 -6.75
C LEU A 259 -6.42 -10.32 -5.63
N TYR A 260 -6.78 -10.50 -4.36
CA TYR A 260 -6.12 -9.81 -3.24
C TYR A 260 -4.76 -10.40 -2.84
N LEU A 261 -4.59 -11.71 -2.89
CA LEU A 261 -3.33 -12.39 -2.56
C LEU A 261 -2.30 -12.29 -3.69
N TRP A 262 -2.75 -12.07 -4.94
CA TRP A 262 -1.90 -12.06 -6.12
C TRP A 262 -0.72 -11.08 -6.02
N PRO A 263 -0.90 -9.79 -5.67
CA PRO A 263 0.21 -8.86 -5.53
C PRO A 263 1.17 -9.23 -4.41
N PHE A 264 0.66 -9.78 -3.30
CA PHE A 264 1.50 -10.22 -2.18
C PHE A 264 2.34 -11.44 -2.54
N ALA A 265 1.83 -12.35 -3.38
CA ALA A 265 2.65 -13.44 -3.92
C ALA A 265 3.84 -12.91 -4.72
N ASP A 266 3.63 -11.88 -5.55
CA ASP A 266 4.70 -11.22 -6.30
C ASP A 266 5.67 -10.48 -5.35
N GLY A 267 5.17 -9.83 -4.29
CA GLY A 267 5.97 -9.19 -3.27
C GLY A 267 6.83 -10.16 -2.46
N VAL A 268 6.27 -11.29 -2.05
CA VAL A 268 7.00 -12.37 -1.35
C VAL A 268 8.08 -12.96 -2.27
N LYS A 269 7.75 -13.20 -3.53
CA LYS A 269 8.71 -13.67 -4.54
C LYS A 269 9.83 -12.66 -4.79
N ALA A 270 9.55 -11.37 -4.70
CA ALA A 270 10.54 -10.29 -4.81
C ALA A 270 11.43 -10.14 -3.57
N GLY A 271 11.19 -10.93 -2.51
CA GLY A 271 11.98 -10.94 -1.29
C GLY A 271 11.57 -9.92 -0.24
N ALA A 272 10.29 -9.54 -0.15
CA ALA A 272 9.79 -8.66 0.90
C ALA A 272 10.27 -9.10 2.29
N THR A 273 10.86 -8.17 3.05
CA THR A 273 11.45 -8.47 4.36
C THR A 273 10.43 -8.48 5.49
N SER A 274 9.36 -7.73 5.34
CA SER A 274 8.23 -7.71 6.27
C SER A 274 6.91 -7.56 5.50
N VAL A 275 5.83 -8.03 6.11
CA VAL A 275 4.45 -7.82 5.70
C VAL A 275 3.69 -7.23 6.87
N MET A 276 2.93 -6.16 6.64
CA MET A 276 2.10 -5.53 7.66
C MET A 276 0.67 -6.05 7.55
N CYS A 277 0.16 -6.69 8.61
CA CYS A 277 -1.25 -7.07 8.69
C CYS A 277 -2.12 -5.83 8.90
N SER A 278 -3.29 -5.81 8.26
CA SER A 278 -4.18 -4.65 8.18
C SER A 278 -5.09 -4.48 9.40
N TYR A 279 -5.79 -3.35 9.46
CA TYR A 279 -6.71 -3.02 10.57
C TYR A 279 -7.99 -3.84 10.56
N ASN A 280 -8.57 -4.09 9.37
CA ASN A 280 -9.85 -4.75 9.20
C ASN A 280 -9.80 -6.20 9.65
N GLN A 281 -10.97 -6.77 9.88
CA GLN A 281 -11.12 -8.21 9.94
C GLN A 281 -11.22 -8.81 8.53
N VAL A 282 -10.85 -10.07 8.42
CA VAL A 282 -11.05 -10.89 7.23
C VAL A 282 -11.90 -12.09 7.61
N ASN A 283 -13.10 -12.16 7.04
CA ASN A 283 -14.04 -13.24 7.36
C ASN A 283 -14.26 -13.39 8.88
N ASN A 284 -14.56 -12.27 9.54
CA ASN A 284 -14.83 -12.16 10.97
C ASN A 284 -13.67 -12.60 11.90
N SER A 285 -12.43 -12.38 11.46
CA SER A 285 -11.24 -12.53 12.29
C SER A 285 -10.27 -11.40 12.04
N GLN A 286 -9.80 -10.72 13.09
CA GLN A 286 -8.83 -9.63 13.01
C GLN A 286 -7.63 -10.02 12.15
N ALA A 287 -7.23 -9.21 11.17
CA ALA A 287 -6.19 -9.60 10.23
C ALA A 287 -4.87 -9.98 10.91
N CYS A 288 -4.49 -9.28 11.99
CA CYS A 288 -3.29 -9.58 12.76
C CYS A 288 -3.42 -10.82 13.71
N GLN A 289 -4.59 -11.43 13.75
CA GLN A 289 -4.89 -12.63 14.56
C GLN A 289 -5.44 -13.78 13.70
N ASN A 290 -5.55 -13.59 12.41
CA ASN A 290 -6.17 -14.56 11.52
C ASN A 290 -5.15 -15.61 11.06
N SER A 291 -5.23 -16.81 11.65
CA SER A 291 -4.30 -17.89 11.35
C SER A 291 -4.41 -18.42 9.92
N TYR A 292 -5.55 -18.26 9.25
CA TYR A 292 -5.70 -18.65 7.86
C TYR A 292 -4.84 -17.75 6.95
N ILE A 293 -5.00 -16.44 7.07
CA ILE A 293 -4.24 -15.53 6.19
C ILE A 293 -2.75 -15.49 6.55
N LEU A 294 -2.38 -15.50 7.85
CA LEU A 294 -0.99 -15.34 8.27
C LEU A 294 -0.20 -16.66 8.24
N ASN A 295 -0.76 -17.73 8.84
CA ASN A 295 -0.06 -19.01 8.92
C ASN A 295 -0.20 -19.83 7.64
N TYR A 296 -1.43 -19.94 7.07
CA TYR A 296 -1.66 -20.83 5.94
C TYR A 296 -1.33 -20.16 4.62
N LEU A 297 -1.91 -19.00 4.30
CA LEU A 297 -1.67 -18.31 3.03
C LEU A 297 -0.26 -17.70 3.01
N LEU A 298 0.06 -16.78 3.89
CA LEU A 298 1.31 -16.02 3.81
C LEU A 298 2.54 -16.88 4.10
N LYS A 299 2.62 -17.46 5.31
CA LYS A 299 3.81 -18.22 5.74
C LYS A 299 3.86 -19.63 5.17
N GLY A 300 2.70 -20.26 4.93
CA GLY A 300 2.57 -21.62 4.44
C GLY A 300 2.61 -21.71 2.92
N GLU A 301 1.59 -21.18 2.25
CA GLU A 301 1.44 -21.27 0.80
C GLU A 301 2.43 -20.39 0.07
N LEU A 302 2.47 -19.09 0.38
CA LEU A 302 3.43 -18.19 -0.24
C LEU A 302 4.87 -18.38 0.26
N GLY A 303 5.09 -19.23 1.27
CA GLY A 303 6.43 -19.55 1.77
C GLY A 303 7.21 -18.33 2.27
N PHE A 304 6.52 -17.33 2.84
CA PHE A 304 7.10 -16.08 3.30
C PHE A 304 8.20 -16.29 4.34
N GLN A 305 9.38 -15.77 4.10
CA GLN A 305 10.57 -15.95 4.92
C GLN A 305 10.85 -14.78 5.89
N GLY A 306 10.28 -13.59 5.62
CA GLY A 306 10.37 -12.44 6.50
C GLY A 306 9.43 -12.54 7.72
N PHE A 307 9.16 -11.42 8.35
CA PHE A 307 8.31 -11.32 9.55
C PHE A 307 7.01 -10.53 9.28
N VAL A 308 5.99 -10.81 10.09
CA VAL A 308 4.73 -10.07 10.08
C VAL A 308 4.79 -9.01 11.18
N VAL A 309 4.56 -7.76 10.83
CA VAL A 309 4.37 -6.64 11.76
C VAL A 309 2.91 -6.22 11.76
N SER A 310 2.38 -5.79 12.89
CA SER A 310 1.04 -5.20 12.95
C SER A 310 1.03 -3.81 12.33
N ASP A 311 -0.10 -3.40 11.80
CA ASP A 311 -0.38 -1.97 11.68
C ASP A 311 -0.51 -1.35 13.07
N TRP A 312 -0.48 -0.02 13.21
CA TRP A 312 -0.43 0.70 14.50
C TRP A 312 -1.76 0.54 15.24
N LEU A 313 -1.70 -0.09 16.42
CA LEU A 313 -2.87 -0.56 17.19
C LEU A 313 -3.71 -1.63 16.46
N GLY A 314 -3.19 -2.27 15.41
CA GLY A 314 -3.85 -3.40 14.74
C GLY A 314 -3.70 -4.74 15.47
N THR A 315 -2.99 -4.78 16.59
CA THR A 315 -2.90 -5.95 17.47
C THR A 315 -4.03 -5.89 18.49
N HIS A 316 -4.89 -6.91 18.51
CA HIS A 316 -6.05 -6.98 19.40
C HIS A 316 -5.97 -8.09 20.44
N SER A 317 -4.87 -8.85 20.48
CA SER A 317 -4.62 -9.90 21.46
C SER A 317 -3.13 -10.22 21.57
N GLY A 318 -2.70 -10.85 22.66
CA GLY A 318 -1.33 -11.30 22.85
C GLY A 318 -1.09 -12.70 22.28
N VAL A 319 -1.45 -13.74 23.07
CA VAL A 319 -1.20 -15.14 22.73
C VAL A 319 -1.84 -15.54 21.40
N SER A 320 -3.09 -15.17 21.17
CA SER A 320 -3.81 -15.55 19.95
C SER A 320 -3.15 -14.97 18.70
N SER A 321 -2.77 -13.69 18.70
CA SER A 321 -2.06 -13.06 17.58
C SER A 321 -0.69 -13.70 17.32
N ILE A 322 0.07 -13.98 18.39
CA ILE A 322 1.38 -14.63 18.29
C ILE A 322 1.27 -16.03 17.67
N LEU A 323 0.34 -16.83 18.14
CA LEU A 323 0.12 -18.18 17.63
C LEU A 323 -0.47 -18.17 16.22
N ALA A 324 -1.26 -17.15 15.86
CA ALA A 324 -1.79 -16.96 14.52
C ALA A 324 -0.76 -16.47 13.51
N GLY A 325 0.42 -16.05 13.94
CA GLY A 325 1.52 -15.72 13.02
C GLY A 325 2.06 -14.32 13.09
N LEU A 326 1.55 -13.43 13.96
CA LEU A 326 2.11 -12.11 14.19
C LEU A 326 3.51 -12.22 14.82
N ASP A 327 4.49 -11.49 14.30
CA ASP A 327 5.88 -11.57 14.75
C ASP A 327 6.35 -10.32 15.49
N MET A 328 5.73 -9.16 15.22
CA MET A 328 6.08 -7.87 15.83
C MET A 328 4.81 -7.03 16.01
N THR A 329 4.63 -6.43 17.19
CA THR A 329 3.56 -5.46 17.44
C THR A 329 4.08 -4.04 17.45
N MET A 330 3.37 -3.12 16.77
CA MET A 330 3.67 -1.70 16.70
C MET A 330 2.41 -0.86 17.00
N PRO A 331 2.60 0.32 17.61
CA PRO A 331 3.84 0.91 18.13
C PRO A 331 4.34 0.24 19.42
N GLY A 332 3.63 -0.75 19.95
CA GLY A 332 3.91 -1.49 21.19
C GLY A 332 2.81 -1.33 22.22
N ASP A 333 2.06 -0.23 22.17
CA ASP A 333 0.85 -0.02 22.97
C ASP A 333 -0.23 -1.08 22.67
N GLY A 334 -1.11 -1.30 23.65
CA GLY A 334 -2.23 -2.22 23.52
C GLY A 334 -3.44 -1.59 22.82
N ASN A 335 -4.45 -1.20 23.59
CA ASN A 335 -5.73 -0.74 23.05
C ASN A 335 -5.79 0.74 22.66
N ALA A 336 -4.83 1.55 23.07
CA ALA A 336 -4.76 2.98 22.79
C ALA A 336 -3.32 3.46 22.80
N TYR A 337 -3.04 4.50 22.00
CA TYR A 337 -1.76 5.20 22.06
C TYR A 337 -1.50 5.72 23.48
N ASP A 338 -0.22 5.74 23.88
CA ASP A 338 0.24 6.24 25.17
C ASP A 338 -0.40 5.54 26.39
N SER A 339 -0.89 4.33 26.20
CA SER A 339 -1.53 3.58 27.30
C SER A 339 -0.55 3.08 28.36
N GLY A 340 0.70 2.85 27.98
CA GLY A 340 1.69 2.19 28.82
C GLY A 340 1.48 0.69 29.02
N ASP A 341 0.46 0.13 28.36
CA ASP A 341 0.13 -1.31 28.34
C ASP A 341 0.51 -1.90 26.98
N SER A 342 0.81 -3.19 26.95
CA SER A 342 1.13 -3.93 25.73
C SER A 342 0.56 -5.35 25.75
N TYR A 343 0.09 -5.80 24.62
CA TYR A 343 -0.23 -7.21 24.43
C TYR A 343 1.03 -8.11 24.39
N PHE A 344 2.18 -7.52 24.03
CA PHE A 344 3.50 -8.19 24.05
C PHE A 344 4.29 -7.74 25.29
N GLY A 345 5.50 -7.30 25.15
CA GLY A 345 6.30 -6.82 26.29
C GLY A 345 6.36 -7.81 27.45
N ALA A 346 6.07 -7.33 28.65
CA ALA A 346 6.02 -8.15 29.87
C ALA A 346 5.03 -9.32 29.76
N ASN A 347 3.88 -9.13 29.09
CA ASN A 347 2.86 -10.17 28.89
C ASN A 347 3.39 -11.33 28.02
N LEU A 348 4.15 -11.04 26.96
CA LEU A 348 4.80 -12.09 26.17
C LEU A 348 5.86 -12.83 26.98
N THR A 349 6.62 -12.14 27.84
CA THR A 349 7.56 -12.80 28.74
C THR A 349 6.84 -13.78 29.66
N VAL A 350 5.70 -13.38 30.25
CA VAL A 350 4.85 -14.27 31.06
C VAL A 350 4.36 -15.46 30.25
N ALA A 351 3.83 -15.22 29.04
CA ALA A 351 3.26 -16.28 28.20
C ALA A 351 4.31 -17.33 27.77
N VAL A 352 5.56 -16.94 27.62
CA VAL A 352 6.66 -17.89 27.35
C VAL A 352 7.07 -18.65 28.62
N LEU A 353 7.13 -17.98 29.77
CA LEU A 353 7.50 -18.62 31.04
C LEU A 353 6.48 -19.63 31.52
N ASN A 354 5.19 -19.38 31.30
CA ASN A 354 4.14 -20.31 31.65
C ASN A 354 3.87 -21.39 30.58
N GLY A 355 4.52 -21.28 29.42
CA GLY A 355 4.43 -22.25 28.33
C GLY A 355 3.24 -22.06 27.40
N THR A 356 2.43 -21.01 27.56
CA THR A 356 1.29 -20.72 26.67
C THR A 356 1.78 -20.39 25.28
N VAL A 357 2.82 -19.57 25.16
CA VAL A 357 3.58 -19.38 23.91
C VAL A 357 4.84 -20.28 23.98
N PRO A 358 4.98 -21.26 23.09
CA PRO A 358 6.15 -22.12 23.12
C PRO A 358 7.42 -21.34 22.74
N ALA A 359 8.53 -21.62 23.43
CA ALA A 359 9.80 -20.89 23.22
C ALA A 359 10.26 -20.90 21.76
N TRP A 360 10.03 -21.99 21.01
CA TRP A 360 10.37 -22.05 19.60
C TRP A 360 9.62 -20.99 18.76
N ARG A 361 8.39 -20.59 19.18
CA ARG A 361 7.63 -19.57 18.45
C ARG A 361 8.25 -18.18 18.63
N LEU A 362 8.65 -17.82 19.85
CA LEU A 362 9.40 -16.56 20.08
C LEU A 362 10.75 -16.58 19.37
N ASP A 363 11.43 -17.73 19.37
CA ASP A 363 12.67 -17.92 18.62
C ASP A 363 12.47 -17.67 17.12
N ASP A 364 11.40 -18.22 16.54
CA ASP A 364 11.04 -17.99 15.13
C ASP A 364 10.75 -16.51 14.83
N MET A 365 9.99 -15.84 15.71
CA MET A 365 9.71 -14.39 15.58
C MET A 365 11.03 -13.59 15.51
N ALA A 366 11.90 -13.77 16.48
CA ALA A 366 13.18 -13.07 16.55
C ALA A 366 14.09 -13.42 15.36
N VAL A 367 14.13 -14.69 14.93
CA VAL A 367 14.92 -15.12 13.78
C VAL A 367 14.41 -14.49 12.48
N ARG A 368 13.08 -14.45 12.26
CA ARG A 368 12.48 -13.81 11.07
C ARG A 368 12.78 -12.32 11.00
N ILE A 369 12.67 -11.60 12.11
CA ILE A 369 13.01 -10.18 12.23
C ILE A 369 14.48 -9.95 11.85
N MET A 370 15.38 -10.69 12.49
CA MET A 370 16.81 -10.55 12.21
C MET A 370 17.19 -11.07 10.83
N ALA A 371 16.47 -12.05 10.28
CA ALA A 371 16.67 -12.50 8.91
C ALA A 371 16.34 -11.40 7.90
N GLY A 372 15.23 -10.68 8.06
CA GLY A 372 14.90 -9.51 7.25
C GLY A 372 15.99 -8.43 7.32
N PHE A 373 16.47 -8.13 8.53
CA PHE A 373 17.55 -7.18 8.76
C PHE A 373 18.84 -7.56 8.03
N TYR A 374 19.23 -8.83 8.05
CA TYR A 374 20.43 -9.33 7.37
C TYR A 374 20.24 -9.59 5.88
N PHE A 375 19.01 -9.81 5.42
CA PHE A 375 18.73 -10.08 4.00
C PHE A 375 19.05 -8.88 3.11
N VAL A 376 18.73 -7.68 3.56
CA VAL A 376 19.03 -6.43 2.86
C VAL A 376 20.34 -5.78 3.35
N ASP A 377 21.12 -6.50 4.16
CA ASP A 377 22.39 -6.06 4.71
C ASP A 377 22.35 -4.67 5.38
N THR A 378 21.29 -4.39 6.12
CA THR A 378 21.03 -3.12 6.82
C THR A 378 22.24 -2.69 7.67
N ASN A 379 22.94 -3.65 8.28
CA ASN A 379 24.11 -3.39 9.12
C ASN A 379 25.40 -3.03 8.37
N ALA A 380 25.46 -3.16 7.05
CA ALA A 380 26.66 -2.81 6.29
C ALA A 380 26.98 -1.31 6.36
N SER A 381 25.93 -0.49 6.43
CA SER A 381 26.00 0.93 6.73
C SER A 381 24.74 1.30 7.46
N ARG A 382 24.82 1.66 8.73
CA ARG A 382 23.67 1.96 9.59
C ARG A 382 23.91 3.28 10.29
N PRO A 383 23.58 4.44 9.66
CA PRO A 383 23.65 5.75 10.31
C PRO A 383 22.81 5.78 11.57
N ASP A 384 23.21 6.62 12.53
CA ASP A 384 22.35 6.90 13.68
C ASP A 384 21.07 7.59 13.25
N ILE A 385 19.99 7.38 14.00
CA ILE A 385 18.72 8.07 13.81
C ILE A 385 18.97 9.56 14.04
N ASN A 386 18.77 10.39 13.03
CA ASN A 386 19.14 11.81 13.04
C ASN A 386 17.95 12.75 12.86
N PHE A 387 16.75 12.26 13.17
CA PHE A 387 15.50 13.02 13.15
C PHE A 387 14.57 12.53 14.28
N SER A 388 13.50 13.29 14.52
CA SER A 388 12.37 12.88 15.35
C SER A 388 11.08 13.02 14.54
N SER A 389 10.18 12.05 14.66
CA SER A 389 8.83 12.10 14.04
C SER A 389 7.89 13.07 14.75
N TRP A 390 8.28 13.61 15.88
CA TRP A 390 7.40 14.37 16.77
C TRP A 390 7.63 15.88 16.73
N THR A 391 8.78 16.30 16.27
CA THR A 391 9.14 17.71 16.10
C THR A 391 10.30 17.87 15.12
N THR A 392 10.32 18.97 14.40
CA THR A 392 11.46 19.39 13.56
C THR A 392 12.45 20.30 14.30
N ASP A 393 12.26 20.57 15.59
CA ASP A 393 13.20 21.33 16.39
C ASP A 393 14.54 20.58 16.54
N THR A 394 15.66 21.30 16.51
CA THR A 394 17.00 20.69 16.68
C THR A 394 17.12 19.97 18.03
N TYR A 395 16.63 20.60 19.09
CA TYR A 395 16.69 20.06 20.45
C TYR A 395 15.28 19.76 20.95
N GLY A 396 15.10 18.59 21.55
CA GLY A 396 13.81 18.13 22.10
C GLY A 396 13.99 16.95 23.02
N TYR A 397 12.87 16.33 23.35
CA TYR A 397 12.84 15.14 24.20
C TYR A 397 12.96 13.87 23.35
N GLU A 398 13.86 12.97 23.73
CA GLU A 398 13.99 11.64 23.10
C GLU A 398 12.71 10.80 23.32
N HIS A 399 12.16 10.88 24.54
CA HIS A 399 10.87 10.31 24.92
C HIS A 399 9.83 11.44 24.95
N TYR A 400 9.31 11.78 23.77
CA TYR A 400 8.55 13.00 23.51
C TYR A 400 7.30 13.12 24.40
N HIS A 401 6.48 12.06 24.46
CA HIS A 401 5.22 12.05 25.20
C HIS A 401 5.40 12.36 26.69
N VAL A 402 6.43 11.79 27.32
CA VAL A 402 6.68 11.95 28.76
C VAL A 402 7.64 13.10 29.10
N GLY A 403 8.23 13.74 28.07
CA GLY A 403 9.11 14.88 28.26
C GLY A 403 10.44 14.52 28.91
N GLU A 404 11.01 13.36 28.63
CA GLU A 404 12.29 12.92 29.15
C GLU A 404 13.37 12.81 28.07
N GLY A 405 14.65 12.90 28.50
CA GLY A 405 15.79 12.74 27.59
C GLY A 405 16.03 13.95 26.67
N TYR A 406 16.00 15.20 27.21
CA TYR A 406 16.23 16.42 26.41
C TYR A 406 17.64 16.44 25.82
N THR A 407 17.74 16.41 24.48
CA THR A 407 19.00 16.33 23.75
C THR A 407 18.83 16.88 22.32
N GLU A 408 19.88 16.84 21.50
CA GLU A 408 19.77 17.04 20.06
C GLU A 408 19.06 15.84 19.45
N ILE A 409 17.89 16.07 18.82
CA ILE A 409 17.03 15.03 18.25
C ILE A 409 16.92 15.13 16.73
N ASN A 410 17.16 16.32 16.14
CA ASN A 410 17.19 16.53 14.70
C ASN A 410 18.54 17.09 14.27
N GLY A 411 19.26 16.32 13.48
CA GLY A 411 20.53 16.71 12.87
C GLY A 411 20.36 17.46 11.54
N HIS A 412 19.13 17.67 11.06
CA HIS A 412 18.78 18.34 9.81
C HIS A 412 19.56 17.82 8.59
N VAL A 413 19.75 16.50 8.54
CA VAL A 413 20.53 15.86 7.48
C VAL A 413 19.77 15.94 6.16
N ASN A 414 20.38 16.60 5.16
CA ASN A 414 19.79 16.69 3.83
C ASN A 414 20.01 15.38 3.05
N VAL A 415 18.94 14.70 2.74
CA VAL A 415 18.93 13.42 2.02
C VAL A 415 18.32 13.50 0.60
N ILE A 416 17.93 14.72 0.17
CA ILE A 416 17.21 14.96 -1.11
C ILE A 416 18.05 14.55 -2.34
N ALA A 417 19.38 14.69 -2.27
CA ALA A 417 20.29 14.42 -3.40
C ALA A 417 19.80 15.08 -4.72
N ASP A 418 19.72 14.32 -5.81
CA ASP A 418 19.22 14.74 -7.11
C ASP A 418 17.80 14.19 -7.44
N HIS A 419 17.08 13.74 -6.41
CA HIS A 419 15.77 13.09 -6.59
C HIS A 419 14.70 14.01 -7.18
N GLY A 420 14.83 15.34 -7.09
CA GLY A 420 13.93 16.28 -7.77
C GLY A 420 13.83 16.02 -9.28
N ALA A 421 14.94 15.68 -9.94
CA ALA A 421 14.94 15.33 -11.36
C ALA A 421 14.17 14.02 -11.63
N LEU A 422 14.37 13.01 -10.79
CA LEU A 422 13.63 11.74 -10.88
C LEU A 422 12.13 11.95 -10.63
N ILE A 423 11.76 12.76 -9.65
CA ILE A 423 10.36 13.08 -9.32
C ILE A 423 9.67 13.77 -10.50
N ARG A 424 10.34 14.76 -11.12
CA ARG A 424 9.84 15.44 -12.31
C ARG A 424 9.67 14.50 -13.50
N ASP A 425 10.61 13.60 -13.74
CA ASP A 425 10.52 12.60 -14.81
C ASP A 425 9.33 11.67 -14.58
N ILE A 426 9.18 11.13 -13.37
CA ILE A 426 8.04 10.25 -13.03
C ILE A 426 6.71 11.00 -13.19
N GLY A 427 6.58 12.23 -12.67
CA GLY A 427 5.37 13.03 -12.78
C GLY A 427 4.99 13.31 -14.24
N SER A 428 5.95 13.64 -15.08
CA SER A 428 5.72 13.87 -16.52
C SER A 428 5.31 12.58 -17.23
N ARG A 429 6.02 11.46 -16.96
CA ARG A 429 5.79 10.16 -17.60
C ARG A 429 4.54 9.45 -17.08
N SER A 430 3.96 9.90 -15.97
CA SER A 430 2.69 9.40 -15.42
C SER A 430 1.47 10.19 -15.84
N THR A 431 1.64 11.34 -16.49
CA THR A 431 0.54 12.17 -16.97
C THR A 431 -0.15 11.52 -18.16
N VAL A 432 -1.43 11.18 -18.01
CA VAL A 432 -2.24 10.49 -19.03
C VAL A 432 -3.00 11.52 -19.89
N LEU A 433 -2.79 11.50 -21.17
CA LEU A 433 -3.54 12.30 -22.13
C LEU A 433 -4.86 11.60 -22.49
N LEU A 434 -5.99 12.16 -22.07
CA LEU A 434 -7.31 11.55 -22.25
C LEU A 434 -8.05 12.10 -23.49
N LYS A 435 -7.79 13.35 -23.84
CA LYS A 435 -8.40 14.03 -25.00
C LYS A 435 -7.42 15.00 -25.61
N ASN A 436 -7.34 15.06 -26.94
CA ASN A 436 -6.55 16.06 -27.68
C ASN A 436 -7.16 16.32 -29.06
N VAL A 437 -8.09 17.28 -29.13
CA VAL A 437 -8.83 17.59 -30.36
C VAL A 437 -8.02 18.56 -31.20
N ASN A 438 -7.93 18.29 -32.51
CA ASN A 438 -7.23 19.14 -33.49
C ASN A 438 -5.75 19.41 -33.13
N ASN A 439 -5.11 18.51 -32.43
CA ASN A 439 -3.72 18.68 -31.98
C ASN A 439 -3.53 19.98 -31.16
N THR A 440 -4.46 20.29 -30.27
CA THR A 440 -4.34 21.45 -29.35
C THR A 440 -3.07 21.38 -28.54
N LEU A 441 -2.70 20.19 -28.08
CA LEU A 441 -1.43 19.92 -27.42
C LEU A 441 -0.45 19.25 -28.41
N PRO A 442 0.86 19.53 -28.28
CA PRO A 442 1.47 20.45 -27.33
C PRO A 442 1.29 21.93 -27.68
N LEU A 443 1.19 22.77 -26.62
CA LEU A 443 1.25 24.23 -26.76
C LEU A 443 2.69 24.70 -27.14
N ASN A 444 2.83 25.91 -27.65
CA ASN A 444 4.15 26.44 -27.99
C ASN A 444 4.65 27.54 -27.04
N GLY A 445 3.83 27.97 -26.07
CA GLY A 445 4.13 29.03 -25.11
C GLY A 445 4.10 30.45 -25.68
N ARG A 446 3.70 30.65 -26.93
CA ARG A 446 3.60 31.91 -27.62
C ARG A 446 2.17 32.28 -28.00
N GLU A 447 1.21 31.63 -27.40
CA GLU A 447 -0.18 31.98 -27.51
C GLU A 447 -0.34 33.46 -27.11
N PRO A 448 -1.14 34.28 -27.81
CA PRO A 448 -1.30 35.71 -27.51
C PRO A 448 -1.68 35.97 -26.04
N LEU A 449 -2.43 35.08 -25.43
CA LEU A 449 -2.67 35.04 -23.99
C LEU A 449 -2.93 33.60 -23.53
N THR A 450 -2.02 33.07 -22.71
CA THR A 450 -2.25 31.84 -21.94
C THR A 450 -2.81 32.24 -20.57
N ALA A 451 -3.95 31.69 -20.22
CA ALA A 451 -4.59 31.91 -18.93
C ALA A 451 -4.69 30.63 -18.12
N VAL A 452 -4.30 30.67 -16.86
CA VAL A 452 -4.37 29.54 -15.91
C VAL A 452 -5.47 29.79 -14.88
N PHE A 453 -6.23 28.72 -14.60
CA PHE A 453 -7.40 28.79 -13.74
C PHE A 453 -7.42 27.61 -12.75
N GLY A 454 -8.10 27.84 -11.64
CA GLY A 454 -8.39 26.83 -10.64
C GLY A 454 -7.51 26.93 -9.39
N SER A 455 -8.09 26.65 -8.22
CA SER A 455 -7.37 26.69 -6.95
C SER A 455 -6.24 25.63 -6.91
N ASP A 456 -6.42 24.53 -7.60
CA ASP A 456 -5.42 23.46 -7.74
C ASP A 456 -4.19 23.86 -8.59
N ALA A 457 -4.22 24.98 -9.31
CA ALA A 457 -3.04 25.47 -10.02
C ALA A 457 -2.06 26.22 -9.12
N GLY A 458 -2.52 26.71 -7.97
CA GLY A 458 -1.79 27.64 -7.11
C GLY A 458 -1.19 27.01 -5.85
N PRO A 459 -0.44 27.81 -5.07
CA PRO A 459 0.09 27.37 -3.79
C PRO A 459 -1.01 27.33 -2.72
N ASN A 460 -0.76 26.54 -1.67
CA ASN A 460 -1.43 26.75 -0.40
C ASN A 460 -1.00 28.10 0.18
N ILE A 461 -1.95 28.96 0.53
CA ILE A 461 -1.65 30.33 0.98
C ILE A 461 -0.90 30.36 2.29
N ASP A 462 -1.06 29.35 3.14
CA ASP A 462 -0.42 29.22 4.44
C ASP A 462 0.92 28.45 4.37
N GLY A 463 1.31 28.02 3.16
CA GLY A 463 2.54 27.28 2.88
C GLY A 463 2.30 25.79 2.60
N PRO A 464 3.28 25.12 1.95
CA PRO A 464 3.10 23.75 1.46
C PRO A 464 2.91 22.71 2.58
N ASN A 465 3.41 22.99 3.80
CA ASN A 465 3.37 22.09 4.96
C ASN A 465 2.50 22.64 6.10
N SER A 466 1.57 23.56 5.82
CA SER A 466 0.72 24.18 6.84
C SER A 466 -0.34 23.25 7.44
N CYS A 467 -0.71 22.20 6.72
CA CYS A 467 -1.68 21.21 7.18
C CYS A 467 -0.93 19.98 7.66
N SER A 468 -1.13 19.61 8.95
CA SER A 468 -0.57 18.36 9.48
C SER A 468 -1.05 17.17 8.65
N ASP A 469 -0.14 16.25 8.37
CA ASP A 469 -0.39 15.08 7.52
C ASP A 469 -1.15 15.41 6.21
N ARG A 470 -1.00 16.63 5.71
CA ARG A 470 -1.70 17.14 4.54
C ARG A 470 -3.23 17.12 4.67
N GLY A 471 -3.75 17.19 5.89
CA GLY A 471 -5.19 17.14 6.21
C GLY A 471 -5.96 18.39 5.80
N CYS A 472 -5.83 18.83 4.55
CA CYS A 472 -6.57 19.92 3.93
C CYS A 472 -6.52 19.79 2.42
N ASP A 473 -7.38 20.57 1.71
CA ASP A 473 -7.45 20.59 0.24
C ASP A 473 -6.87 21.88 -0.38
N ASN A 474 -6.15 22.68 0.37
CA ASN A 474 -5.65 23.99 -0.07
C ASN A 474 -4.48 23.89 -1.05
N GLY A 475 -4.58 24.60 -2.19
CA GLY A 475 -3.55 24.66 -3.22
C GLY A 475 -3.48 23.38 -4.08
N THR A 476 -2.38 23.26 -4.84
CA THR A 476 -2.20 22.14 -5.76
C THR A 476 -2.04 20.81 -5.05
N LEU A 477 -2.71 19.76 -5.56
CA LEU A 477 -2.67 18.41 -5.04
C LEU A 477 -1.39 17.69 -5.51
N GLY A 478 -0.30 17.89 -4.78
CA GLY A 478 0.95 17.14 -5.01
C GLY A 478 1.05 15.84 -4.22
N MET A 479 0.24 15.71 -3.17
CA MET A 479 0.24 14.61 -2.20
C MET A 479 -1.11 14.60 -1.47
N ALA A 480 -1.68 13.42 -1.20
CA ALA A 480 -2.90 13.26 -0.42
C ALA A 480 -2.60 13.13 1.09
N TRP A 481 -3.63 12.98 1.94
CA TRP A 481 -3.44 13.09 3.39
C TRP A 481 -3.33 11.75 4.12
N GLY A 482 -2.78 11.82 5.34
CA GLY A 482 -2.63 10.70 6.27
C GLY A 482 -1.18 10.33 6.57
N SER A 483 -0.98 9.15 7.18
CA SER A 483 0.36 8.61 7.48
C SER A 483 1.21 8.38 6.23
N GLY A 484 0.58 8.32 5.07
CA GLY A 484 1.25 8.24 3.78
C GLY A 484 1.90 9.53 3.30
N SER A 485 1.69 10.65 3.99
CA SER A 485 2.21 11.96 3.62
C SER A 485 3.68 12.18 4.04
N ALA A 486 4.28 13.25 3.56
CA ALA A 486 5.61 13.71 3.93
C ALA A 486 5.72 15.24 3.77
N ASN A 487 6.66 15.88 4.44
CA ASN A 487 6.86 17.31 4.31
C ASN A 487 7.54 17.67 2.99
N PHE A 488 6.95 18.62 2.25
CA PHE A 488 7.56 19.15 1.04
C PHE A 488 8.81 19.97 1.38
N PRO A 489 9.98 19.63 0.80
CA PRO A 489 11.15 20.53 0.90
C PRO A 489 10.93 21.78 0.08
N TYR A 490 10.16 21.67 -0.98
CA TYR A 490 9.61 22.72 -1.83
C TYR A 490 8.45 22.14 -2.66
N LEU A 491 7.58 22.99 -3.17
CA LEU A 491 6.50 22.57 -4.06
C LEU A 491 6.46 23.54 -5.26
N ILE A 492 6.72 23.01 -6.45
CA ILE A 492 6.56 23.78 -7.69
C ILE A 492 5.14 23.64 -8.19
N THR A 493 4.37 24.71 -8.12
CA THR A 493 2.96 24.73 -8.54
C THR A 493 2.82 24.83 -10.06
N PRO A 494 1.71 24.35 -10.65
CA PRO A 494 1.40 24.52 -12.08
C PRO A 494 1.43 25.98 -12.53
N ASP A 495 0.85 26.90 -11.75
CA ASP A 495 0.85 28.33 -12.01
C ASP A 495 2.26 28.87 -12.24
N THR A 496 3.17 28.58 -11.31
CA THR A 496 4.58 29.00 -11.37
C THR A 496 5.30 28.42 -12.58
N ALA A 497 5.14 27.13 -12.84
CA ALA A 497 5.87 26.44 -13.93
C ALA A 497 5.39 26.87 -15.31
N ILE A 498 4.07 27.05 -15.48
CA ILE A 498 3.48 27.52 -16.74
C ILE A 498 3.81 28.96 -16.99
N GLN A 499 3.71 29.85 -15.97
CA GLN A 499 4.13 31.25 -16.09
C GLN A 499 5.57 31.35 -16.61
N ASN A 500 6.50 30.66 -15.96
CA ASN A 500 7.91 30.65 -16.37
C ASN A 500 8.07 30.13 -17.80
N THR A 501 7.37 29.10 -18.21
CA THR A 501 7.45 28.53 -19.56
C THR A 501 6.95 29.50 -20.60
N VAL A 502 5.80 30.16 -20.39
CA VAL A 502 5.18 31.11 -21.30
C VAL A 502 6.05 32.37 -21.45
N LEU A 503 6.49 32.96 -20.35
CA LEU A 503 7.33 34.18 -20.37
C LEU A 503 8.69 33.91 -21.02
N ASN A 504 9.32 32.78 -20.79
CA ASN A 504 10.57 32.38 -21.43
C ASN A 504 10.40 32.15 -22.94
N ALA A 505 9.22 31.72 -23.40
CA ALA A 505 8.88 31.59 -24.81
C ALA A 505 8.52 32.96 -25.48
N GLY A 506 8.33 34.02 -24.69
CA GLY A 506 7.92 35.35 -25.14
C GLY A 506 6.41 35.53 -25.30
N GLY A 507 5.60 34.67 -24.68
CA GLY A 507 4.12 34.76 -24.61
C GLY A 507 3.65 35.69 -23.51
N VAL A 508 2.31 35.83 -23.40
CA VAL A 508 1.64 36.60 -22.35
C VAL A 508 0.89 35.65 -21.42
N TYR A 509 0.99 35.89 -20.12
CA TYR A 509 0.44 35.05 -19.07
C TYR A 509 -0.44 35.85 -18.10
N GLU A 510 -1.57 35.26 -17.69
CA GLU A 510 -2.43 35.76 -16.62
C GLU A 510 -3.10 34.58 -15.90
N SER A 511 -3.40 34.69 -14.61
CA SER A 511 -4.05 33.61 -13.87
C SER A 511 -5.21 34.11 -12.99
N SER A 512 -6.15 33.19 -12.66
CA SER A 512 -7.24 33.36 -11.70
C SER A 512 -7.41 32.06 -10.92
N LEU A 513 -6.87 32.04 -9.70
CA LEU A 513 -6.67 30.81 -8.92
C LEU A 513 -7.75 30.55 -7.86
N ASP A 514 -8.74 31.42 -7.74
CA ASP A 514 -9.86 31.26 -6.82
C ASP A 514 -11.09 30.76 -7.59
N ASN A 515 -11.54 29.52 -7.33
CA ASN A 515 -12.71 28.93 -7.95
C ASN A 515 -14.00 29.72 -7.69
N GLY A 516 -14.06 30.49 -6.60
CA GLY A 516 -15.17 31.40 -6.29
C GLY A 516 -15.19 32.69 -7.13
N ALA A 517 -14.06 33.02 -7.79
CA ALA A 517 -13.93 34.27 -8.57
C ALA A 517 -14.56 34.18 -9.97
N ILE A 518 -15.76 33.63 -10.08
CA ILE A 518 -16.48 33.30 -11.32
C ILE A 518 -16.51 34.46 -12.32
N THR A 519 -16.78 35.68 -11.83
CA THR A 519 -16.83 36.89 -12.70
C THR A 519 -15.47 37.25 -13.31
N ALA A 520 -14.41 37.13 -12.52
CA ALA A 520 -13.04 37.37 -12.97
C ALA A 520 -12.60 36.29 -13.97
N MET A 521 -12.89 35.02 -13.68
CA MET A 521 -12.63 33.89 -14.55
C MET A 521 -13.34 34.04 -15.91
N ALA A 522 -14.61 34.44 -15.92
CA ALA A 522 -15.34 34.71 -17.14
C ALA A 522 -14.76 35.86 -17.96
N ALA A 523 -14.26 36.90 -17.30
CA ALA A 523 -13.64 38.04 -17.98
C ALA A 523 -12.27 37.68 -18.58
N LEU A 524 -11.45 36.92 -17.86
CA LEU A 524 -10.14 36.46 -18.30
C LEU A 524 -10.26 35.44 -19.45
N SER A 525 -11.11 34.42 -19.29
CA SER A 525 -11.28 33.34 -20.27
C SER A 525 -11.79 33.85 -21.65
N ARG A 526 -12.60 34.92 -21.68
CA ARG A 526 -13.01 35.55 -22.95
C ARG A 526 -11.84 36.16 -23.75
N ARG A 527 -10.75 36.53 -23.09
CA ARG A 527 -9.55 37.13 -23.74
C ARG A 527 -8.49 36.08 -24.06
N ALA A 528 -8.56 34.93 -23.38
CA ALA A 528 -7.53 33.90 -23.49
C ALA A 528 -7.58 33.17 -24.83
N ASN A 529 -6.42 32.88 -25.39
CA ASN A 529 -6.24 32.03 -26.57
C ASN A 529 -6.08 30.56 -26.17
N ALA A 530 -5.54 30.30 -24.98
CA ALA A 530 -5.53 29.01 -24.32
C ALA A 530 -5.89 29.21 -22.84
N SER A 531 -6.90 28.51 -22.38
CA SER A 531 -7.31 28.45 -20.96
C SER A 531 -6.93 27.10 -20.41
N ILE A 532 -6.07 27.05 -19.40
CA ILE A 532 -5.67 25.81 -18.73
C ILE A 532 -6.31 25.80 -17.34
N PHE A 533 -7.25 24.91 -17.12
CA PHE A 533 -7.98 24.78 -15.87
C PHE A 533 -7.48 23.56 -15.08
N PHE A 534 -7.15 23.78 -13.82
CA PHE A 534 -6.73 22.74 -12.89
C PHE A 534 -7.87 22.44 -11.89
N ALA A 535 -8.22 21.17 -11.77
CA ALA A 535 -9.21 20.68 -10.83
C ALA A 535 -8.66 19.47 -10.07
N ASN A 536 -9.00 19.36 -8.81
CA ASN A 536 -8.60 18.24 -7.97
C ASN A 536 -9.77 17.45 -7.39
N ALA A 537 -9.44 16.25 -6.89
CA ALA A 537 -10.25 15.45 -6.00
C ALA A 537 -9.32 14.61 -5.12
N ASP A 538 -9.41 14.81 -3.82
CA ASP A 538 -8.51 14.24 -2.83
C ASP A 538 -9.18 13.15 -1.97
N SER A 539 -8.40 12.37 -1.26
CA SER A 539 -8.79 11.42 -0.24
C SER A 539 -7.60 11.10 0.66
N GLY A 540 -7.81 10.37 1.72
CA GLY A 540 -6.68 9.97 2.56
C GLY A 540 -7.06 9.01 3.67
N GLU A 541 -6.35 9.07 4.77
CA GLU A 541 -6.49 8.14 5.87
C GLU A 541 -7.58 8.57 6.85
N GLY A 542 -8.32 7.58 7.37
CA GLY A 542 -9.61 7.75 8.07
C GLY A 542 -9.59 8.45 9.42
N TYR A 543 -8.41 8.74 10.02
CA TYR A 543 -8.34 9.52 11.26
C TYR A 543 -8.44 11.04 11.01
N ILE A 544 -8.41 11.49 9.76
CA ILE A 544 -8.55 12.90 9.36
C ILE A 544 -9.81 13.07 8.53
N GLN A 545 -10.56 14.13 8.83
CA GLN A 545 -11.71 14.58 8.04
C GLN A 545 -11.33 15.82 7.23
N VAL A 546 -11.53 15.78 5.91
CA VAL A 546 -11.36 16.92 5.00
C VAL A 546 -12.64 17.13 4.21
N ASP A 547 -13.22 18.32 4.25
CA ASP A 547 -14.48 18.68 3.56
C ASP A 547 -15.62 17.65 3.75
N GLY A 548 -15.75 17.10 4.97
CA GLY A 548 -16.75 16.10 5.31
C GLY A 548 -16.44 14.67 4.82
N ASN A 549 -15.28 14.43 4.18
CA ASN A 549 -14.81 13.11 3.81
C ASN A 549 -13.96 12.51 4.94
N LEU A 550 -14.37 11.36 5.45
CA LEU A 550 -13.70 10.61 6.51
C LEU A 550 -12.73 9.60 5.87
N GLY A 551 -11.59 10.06 5.37
CA GLY A 551 -10.70 9.23 4.56
C GLY A 551 -11.27 8.99 3.16
N ASP A 552 -12.28 8.13 3.06
CA ASP A 552 -12.95 7.79 1.82
C ASP A 552 -13.75 8.97 1.25
N ARG A 553 -13.80 9.05 -0.09
CA ARG A 553 -14.54 10.11 -0.79
C ARG A 553 -16.06 9.88 -0.73
N ASN A 554 -16.80 10.93 -0.43
CA ASN A 554 -18.26 10.90 -0.45
C ASN A 554 -18.85 10.87 -1.88
N ASN A 555 -18.07 11.27 -2.88
CA ASN A 555 -18.44 11.28 -4.29
C ASN A 555 -17.21 11.28 -5.20
N LEU A 556 -17.44 11.21 -6.51
CA LEU A 556 -16.39 11.20 -7.54
C LEU A 556 -16.38 12.48 -8.38
N THR A 557 -16.79 13.63 -7.82
CA THR A 557 -16.77 14.95 -8.47
C THR A 557 -15.53 15.74 -8.08
N PHE A 558 -15.30 16.86 -8.76
CA PHE A 558 -14.23 17.79 -8.39
C PHE A 558 -14.55 18.52 -7.08
N TRP A 559 -13.51 18.91 -6.39
CA TRP A 559 -13.58 19.62 -5.12
C TRP A 559 -13.57 21.13 -5.29
N GLN A 560 -13.83 21.87 -4.19
CA GLN A 560 -13.76 23.33 -4.11
C GLN A 560 -14.63 24.07 -5.15
N GLY A 561 -15.74 23.49 -5.59
CA GLY A 561 -16.61 24.10 -6.60
C GLY A 561 -15.99 24.21 -8.00
N ALA A 562 -14.97 23.42 -8.29
CA ALA A 562 -14.25 23.48 -9.57
C ALA A 562 -15.15 23.17 -10.77
N ASP A 563 -16.21 22.35 -10.65
CA ASP A 563 -17.16 22.10 -11.73
C ASP A 563 -17.84 23.38 -12.24
N ALA A 564 -18.27 24.26 -11.33
CA ALA A 564 -18.90 25.53 -11.69
C ALA A 564 -17.91 26.51 -12.33
N ALA A 565 -16.68 26.55 -11.79
CA ALA A 565 -15.62 27.38 -12.32
C ALA A 565 -15.17 26.91 -13.72
N LEU A 566 -14.96 25.60 -13.91
CA LEU A 566 -14.64 25.01 -15.21
C LEU A 566 -15.73 25.26 -16.24
N SER A 567 -17.01 25.09 -15.87
CA SER A 567 -18.14 25.38 -16.73
C SER A 567 -18.11 26.84 -17.21
N THR A 568 -17.76 27.78 -16.33
CA THR A 568 -17.64 29.21 -16.66
C THR A 568 -16.48 29.45 -17.63
N VAL A 569 -15.31 28.87 -17.39
CA VAL A 569 -14.14 29.03 -18.27
C VAL A 569 -14.41 28.43 -19.65
N ALA A 570 -14.94 27.20 -19.69
CA ALA A 570 -15.26 26.50 -20.93
C ALA A 570 -16.37 27.18 -21.75
N ALA A 571 -17.34 27.84 -21.11
CA ALA A 571 -18.36 28.61 -21.81
C ALA A 571 -17.79 29.84 -22.54
N ASN A 572 -16.67 30.39 -22.08
CA ASN A 572 -16.09 31.64 -22.57
C ASN A 572 -14.83 31.48 -23.42
N CYS A 573 -14.10 30.36 -23.33
CA CYS A 573 -12.90 30.09 -24.14
C CYS A 573 -13.10 28.82 -24.96
N LYS A 574 -12.87 28.90 -26.27
CA LYS A 574 -13.03 27.76 -27.20
C LYS A 574 -11.85 26.75 -27.14
N ASN A 575 -10.78 27.12 -26.50
CA ASN A 575 -9.58 26.31 -26.33
C ASN A 575 -9.30 26.16 -24.85
N THR A 576 -10.12 25.35 -24.18
CA THR A 576 -9.97 25.04 -22.76
C THR A 576 -9.31 23.67 -22.61
N ILE A 577 -8.25 23.62 -21.82
CA ILE A 577 -7.50 22.43 -21.47
C ILE A 577 -7.79 22.13 -20.00
N LEU A 578 -8.31 20.94 -19.71
CA LEU A 578 -8.57 20.49 -18.36
C LEU A 578 -7.42 19.58 -17.88
N VAL A 579 -6.82 19.91 -16.76
CA VAL A 579 -5.84 19.09 -16.04
C VAL A 579 -6.46 18.65 -14.73
N VAL A 580 -6.40 17.37 -14.46
CA VAL A 580 -6.99 16.74 -13.28
C VAL A 580 -5.90 16.17 -12.39
N HIS A 581 -5.76 16.73 -11.18
CA HIS A 581 -5.02 16.11 -10.10
C HIS A 581 -6.01 15.32 -9.23
N SER A 582 -5.85 14.00 -9.17
CA SER A 582 -6.74 13.20 -8.34
C SER A 582 -6.10 11.90 -7.84
N VAL A 583 -6.55 11.47 -6.69
CA VAL A 583 -6.15 10.24 -6.00
C VAL A 583 -6.63 8.95 -6.69
N GLY A 584 -7.54 9.06 -7.64
CA GLY A 584 -8.16 7.97 -8.38
C GLY A 584 -9.18 8.48 -9.39
N PRO A 585 -10.16 7.66 -9.81
CA PRO A 585 -11.16 8.05 -10.80
C PRO A 585 -11.97 9.27 -10.36
N VAL A 586 -12.29 10.15 -11.32
CA VAL A 586 -13.28 11.21 -11.21
C VAL A 586 -14.21 11.16 -12.42
N LEU A 587 -15.46 11.58 -12.26
CA LEU A 587 -16.46 11.55 -13.33
C LEU A 587 -16.18 12.64 -14.37
N LEU A 588 -15.84 12.23 -15.59
CA LEU A 588 -15.49 13.10 -16.69
C LEU A 588 -16.51 13.10 -17.84
N GLU A 589 -17.63 12.39 -17.72
CA GLU A 589 -18.61 12.24 -18.80
C GLU A 589 -19.20 13.59 -19.27
N GLY A 590 -19.46 14.51 -18.34
CA GLY A 590 -19.93 15.88 -18.66
C GLY A 590 -18.89 16.72 -19.43
N TRP A 591 -17.61 16.39 -19.32
CA TRP A 591 -16.51 17.18 -19.88
C TRP A 591 -15.92 16.57 -21.14
N LYS A 592 -15.90 15.23 -21.26
CA LYS A 592 -15.32 14.51 -22.39
C LYS A 592 -15.82 15.01 -23.75
N ASN A 593 -17.11 15.26 -23.86
CA ASN A 593 -17.75 15.68 -25.11
C ASN A 593 -18.01 17.19 -25.21
N HIS A 594 -17.58 17.99 -24.21
CA HIS A 594 -17.75 19.43 -24.25
C HIS A 594 -16.97 20.05 -25.44
N PRO A 595 -17.61 20.86 -26.33
CA PRO A 595 -17.00 21.33 -27.56
C PRO A 595 -15.80 22.26 -27.36
N ASN A 596 -15.77 23.00 -26.28
CA ASN A 596 -14.72 23.97 -25.96
C ASN A 596 -13.61 23.38 -25.05
N ILE A 597 -13.79 22.19 -24.53
CA ILE A 597 -12.70 21.46 -23.85
C ILE A 597 -11.97 20.65 -24.91
N THR A 598 -10.84 21.15 -25.34
CA THR A 598 -10.05 20.64 -26.47
C THR A 598 -9.02 19.59 -26.05
N ALA A 599 -8.58 19.62 -24.79
CA ALA A 599 -7.72 18.61 -24.22
C ALA A 599 -8.11 18.30 -22.77
N ILE A 600 -7.88 17.06 -22.35
CA ILE A 600 -8.04 16.58 -20.97
C ILE A 600 -6.81 15.73 -20.63
N LEU A 601 -6.19 16.04 -19.48
CA LEU A 601 -5.09 15.27 -18.91
C LEU A 601 -5.43 14.85 -17.50
N TRP A 602 -5.09 13.61 -17.15
CA TRP A 602 -5.06 13.16 -15.76
C TRP A 602 -3.59 13.14 -15.31
N ALA A 603 -3.26 13.90 -14.27
CA ALA A 603 -1.90 14.06 -13.74
C ALA A 603 -1.68 13.37 -12.39
N GLY A 604 -2.76 12.90 -11.72
CA GLY A 604 -2.69 12.16 -10.47
C GLY A 604 -2.19 12.98 -9.29
N VAL A 605 -1.24 12.41 -8.52
CA VAL A 605 -0.64 12.99 -7.30
C VAL A 605 0.89 12.95 -7.47
N PRO A 606 1.48 13.94 -8.19
CA PRO A 606 2.82 13.81 -8.77
C PRO A 606 3.98 14.29 -7.88
N GLY A 607 3.74 14.63 -6.59
CA GLY A 607 4.79 15.03 -5.66
C GLY A 607 5.25 16.49 -5.80
N GLN A 608 6.44 16.80 -5.27
CA GLN A 608 6.96 18.18 -5.16
C GLN A 608 7.21 18.91 -6.50
N GLU A 609 7.31 18.18 -7.61
CA GLU A 609 7.58 18.71 -8.95
C GLU A 609 6.31 18.81 -9.81
N THR A 610 5.15 18.85 -9.21
CA THR A 610 3.84 18.77 -9.88
C THR A 610 3.71 19.77 -11.03
N GLY A 611 4.11 21.02 -10.83
CA GLY A 611 4.05 22.07 -11.86
C GLY A 611 5.03 21.85 -13.01
N ASN A 612 6.28 21.50 -12.73
CA ASN A 612 7.26 21.23 -13.77
C ASN A 612 6.88 20.01 -14.62
N SER A 613 6.37 18.98 -13.95
CA SER A 613 5.93 17.72 -14.59
C SER A 613 4.83 17.97 -15.61
N ILE A 614 3.78 18.70 -15.23
CA ILE A 614 2.67 18.96 -16.16
C ILE A 614 3.05 19.95 -17.27
N ALA A 615 3.92 20.93 -16.97
CA ALA A 615 4.43 21.85 -17.98
C ALA A 615 5.26 21.13 -19.06
N ASP A 616 6.01 20.08 -18.69
CA ASP A 616 6.78 19.28 -19.65
C ASP A 616 5.89 18.59 -20.68
N VAL A 617 4.72 18.11 -20.25
CA VAL A 617 3.74 17.49 -21.15
C VAL A 617 2.98 18.53 -21.95
N LEU A 618 2.43 19.58 -21.31
CA LEU A 618 1.65 20.62 -21.99
C LEU A 618 2.42 21.30 -23.13
N TYR A 619 3.73 21.48 -22.98
CA TYR A 619 4.59 22.15 -23.95
C TYR A 619 5.48 21.19 -24.75
N GLY A 620 5.19 19.89 -24.71
CA GLY A 620 5.79 18.88 -25.59
C GLY A 620 7.27 18.59 -25.34
N ARG A 621 7.80 18.92 -24.15
CA ARG A 621 9.13 18.45 -23.72
C ARG A 621 9.12 16.95 -23.46
N VAL A 622 7.98 16.44 -22.98
CA VAL A 622 7.70 15.01 -22.83
C VAL A 622 6.46 14.68 -23.67
N ASN A 623 6.59 13.66 -24.54
CA ASN A 623 5.46 13.12 -25.27
C ASN A 623 4.71 12.14 -24.35
N PRO A 624 3.41 12.37 -24.04
CA PRO A 624 2.66 11.50 -23.16
C PRO A 624 2.61 10.06 -23.71
N GLY A 625 2.88 9.11 -22.86
CA GLY A 625 2.82 7.67 -23.13
C GLY A 625 2.23 6.89 -21.95
N ALA A 626 1.73 7.62 -20.95
CA ALA A 626 1.06 7.06 -19.77
C ALA A 626 -0.31 6.44 -20.13
N LYS A 627 -0.74 5.48 -19.35
CA LYS A 627 -2.05 4.83 -19.47
C LYS A 627 -2.77 4.84 -18.13
N LEU A 628 -4.11 5.00 -18.14
CA LEU A 628 -4.90 4.95 -16.91
C LEU A 628 -4.66 3.63 -16.15
N PRO A 629 -4.33 3.69 -14.86
CA PRO A 629 -4.20 2.49 -14.04
C PRO A 629 -5.54 1.99 -13.47
N PHE A 630 -6.65 2.61 -13.83
CA PHE A 630 -8.02 2.32 -13.42
C PHE A 630 -9.00 2.72 -14.52
N THR A 631 -10.25 2.30 -14.38
CA THR A 631 -11.36 2.70 -15.27
C THR A 631 -12.00 4.01 -14.76
N ILE A 632 -12.39 4.90 -15.67
CA ILE A 632 -13.22 6.07 -15.36
C ILE A 632 -14.64 5.80 -15.85
N GLY A 633 -15.58 5.57 -14.92
CA GLY A 633 -16.99 5.35 -15.19
C GLY A 633 -17.72 6.63 -15.65
N ALA A 634 -18.88 6.46 -16.26
CA ALA A 634 -19.78 7.57 -16.56
C ALA A 634 -20.56 8.02 -15.32
N ASN A 635 -20.86 7.06 -14.44
CA ASN A 635 -21.57 7.29 -13.16
C ASN A 635 -20.88 6.50 -12.04
N ARG A 636 -21.05 6.96 -10.80
CA ARG A 636 -20.55 6.27 -9.61
C ARG A 636 -21.07 4.82 -9.52
N THR A 637 -22.33 4.60 -9.83
CA THR A 637 -22.96 3.27 -9.77
C THR A 637 -22.46 2.27 -10.80
N ASP A 638 -21.70 2.69 -11.80
CA ASP A 638 -21.16 1.82 -12.84
C ASP A 638 -20.12 0.83 -12.30
N TYR A 639 -19.48 1.13 -11.16
CA TYR A 639 -18.45 0.29 -10.56
C TYR A 639 -19.00 -0.96 -9.86
N GLY A 640 -20.27 -0.92 -9.42
CA GLY A 640 -20.94 -2.04 -8.76
C GLY A 640 -20.49 -2.29 -7.31
N THR A 641 -19.62 -1.45 -6.79
CA THR A 641 -19.09 -1.45 -5.41
C THR A 641 -19.34 -0.10 -4.76
N ASP A 642 -19.33 -0.05 -3.44
CA ASP A 642 -19.48 1.21 -2.68
C ASP A 642 -18.80 1.08 -1.31
N ILE A 643 -18.54 2.22 -0.68
CA ILE A 643 -18.12 2.33 0.71
C ILE A 643 -19.31 2.10 1.63
N LEU A 644 -19.10 1.41 2.73
CA LEU A 644 -20.07 1.33 3.81
C LEU A 644 -19.93 2.59 4.68
N TYR A 645 -20.74 3.62 4.40
CA TYR A 645 -20.68 4.91 5.12
C TYR A 645 -21.42 4.91 6.47
N THR A 646 -22.24 3.90 6.72
CA THR A 646 -22.99 3.76 7.98
C THR A 646 -22.86 2.31 8.46
N PRO A 647 -22.49 2.09 9.73
CA PRO A 647 -22.30 0.74 10.22
C PRO A 647 -23.62 -0.05 10.13
N ASN A 648 -23.53 -1.28 9.66
CA ASN A 648 -24.66 -2.18 9.51
C ASN A 648 -24.81 -3.19 10.67
N GLY A 649 -24.03 -3.01 11.72
CA GLY A 649 -24.01 -3.81 12.94
C GLY A 649 -22.90 -3.32 13.87
N ASP A 650 -22.81 -3.93 15.07
CA ASP A 650 -21.76 -3.62 16.05
C ASP A 650 -20.35 -3.97 15.51
N VAL A 651 -20.26 -4.95 14.61
CA VAL A 651 -19.11 -5.28 13.79
C VAL A 651 -19.55 -5.05 12.33
N PRO A 652 -19.14 -3.96 11.69
CA PRO A 652 -19.55 -3.68 10.32
C PRO A 652 -19.13 -4.79 9.34
N GLN A 653 -20.03 -5.21 8.46
CA GLN A 653 -19.84 -6.33 7.56
C GLN A 653 -19.82 -5.85 6.10
N ILE A 654 -18.69 -6.01 5.42
CA ILE A 654 -18.50 -5.62 4.02
C ILE A 654 -18.46 -6.89 3.18
N GLN A 655 -19.49 -7.09 2.36
CA GLN A 655 -19.61 -8.29 1.55
C GLN A 655 -18.96 -8.07 0.17
N PHE A 656 -17.91 -8.84 -0.15
CA PHE A 656 -17.22 -8.78 -1.45
C PHE A 656 -17.93 -9.69 -2.46
N THR A 657 -19.23 -9.46 -2.64
CA THR A 657 -20.09 -10.32 -3.48
C THR A 657 -19.80 -10.21 -4.96
N GLU A 658 -19.08 -9.19 -5.37
CA GLU A 658 -18.62 -9.00 -6.74
C GLU A 658 -17.49 -9.97 -7.12
N GLY A 659 -16.81 -10.61 -6.15
CA GLY A 659 -15.72 -11.54 -6.41
C GLY A 659 -14.57 -10.88 -7.19
N ASN A 660 -14.13 -11.51 -8.29
CA ASN A 660 -13.06 -10.99 -9.14
C ASN A 660 -13.47 -9.78 -10.01
N PHE A 661 -14.74 -9.36 -9.94
CA PHE A 661 -15.30 -8.35 -10.84
C PHE A 661 -15.29 -6.96 -10.23
N ILE A 662 -14.10 -6.39 -10.10
CA ILE A 662 -13.88 -4.99 -9.80
C ILE A 662 -13.28 -4.27 -11.00
N ASP A 663 -13.39 -2.96 -11.08
CA ASP A 663 -12.87 -2.10 -12.13
C ASP A 663 -13.23 -2.63 -13.54
N TYR A 664 -12.31 -2.61 -14.51
CA TYR A 664 -12.60 -2.99 -15.91
C TYR A 664 -13.21 -4.39 -16.06
N ARG A 665 -12.93 -5.32 -15.13
CA ARG A 665 -13.52 -6.65 -15.14
C ARG A 665 -15.02 -6.60 -14.87
N ALA A 666 -15.47 -5.72 -13.96
CA ALA A 666 -16.89 -5.46 -13.73
C ALA A 666 -17.56 -4.77 -14.93
N PHE A 667 -16.91 -3.73 -15.47
CA PHE A 667 -17.41 -3.03 -16.67
C PHE A 667 -17.55 -3.97 -17.88
N ASP A 668 -16.63 -4.87 -18.08
CA ASP A 668 -16.71 -5.87 -19.15
C ASP A 668 -17.81 -6.91 -18.89
N GLN A 669 -17.91 -7.42 -17.65
CA GLN A 669 -18.90 -8.40 -17.24
C GLN A 669 -20.33 -7.89 -17.40
N HIS A 670 -20.57 -6.64 -17.02
CA HIS A 670 -21.89 -6.01 -17.10
C HIS A 670 -22.14 -5.31 -18.42
N ASN A 671 -21.20 -5.39 -19.37
CA ASN A 671 -21.23 -4.67 -20.64
C ASN A 671 -21.50 -3.16 -20.48
N THR A 672 -20.96 -2.58 -19.41
CA THR A 672 -21.02 -1.14 -19.11
C THR A 672 -19.96 -0.41 -19.91
N THR A 673 -20.35 0.68 -20.60
CA THR A 673 -19.38 1.50 -21.34
C THR A 673 -18.80 2.57 -20.42
N PRO A 674 -17.47 2.55 -20.14
CA PRO A 674 -16.84 3.61 -19.35
C PRO A 674 -16.66 4.90 -20.13
N THR A 675 -16.46 6.02 -19.41
CA THR A 675 -15.99 7.26 -20.03
C THR A 675 -14.59 7.06 -20.60
N TYR A 676 -13.68 6.45 -19.84
CA TYR A 676 -12.36 5.99 -20.29
C TYR A 676 -12.07 4.62 -19.68
N GLU A 677 -11.68 3.67 -20.52
CA GLU A 677 -11.38 2.32 -20.06
C GLU A 677 -10.00 2.22 -19.39
N PHE A 678 -9.80 1.17 -18.60
CA PHE A 678 -8.52 0.77 -18.04
C PHE A 678 -7.45 0.63 -19.13
N GLY A 679 -6.26 1.13 -18.87
CA GLY A 679 -5.16 1.12 -19.83
C GLY A 679 -5.25 2.15 -20.94
N PHE A 680 -6.28 3.02 -20.98
CA PHE A 680 -6.42 4.07 -21.98
C PHE A 680 -5.41 5.19 -21.76
N GLY A 681 -4.89 5.74 -22.86
CA GLY A 681 -4.06 6.95 -22.89
C GLY A 681 -3.60 7.25 -24.31
N LEU A 682 -3.68 8.52 -24.69
CA LEU A 682 -3.24 9.04 -26.00
C LEU A 682 -1.76 9.44 -25.96
N SER A 683 -1.18 9.59 -27.15
CA SER A 683 0.16 10.13 -27.35
C SER A 683 0.13 11.23 -28.43
N TYR A 684 1.16 12.06 -28.50
CA TYR A 684 1.40 12.93 -29.66
C TYR A 684 1.91 12.16 -30.88
N ALA A 685 2.34 10.90 -30.67
CA ALA A 685 2.67 9.94 -31.72
C ALA A 685 1.45 9.02 -32.03
N THR A 686 1.53 8.25 -33.09
CA THR A 686 0.51 7.26 -33.46
C THR A 686 1.13 5.89 -33.68
N PHE A 687 0.45 4.84 -33.24
CA PHE A 687 0.99 3.49 -33.25
C PHE A 687 0.08 2.51 -33.97
N LYS A 688 0.67 1.48 -34.56
CA LYS A 688 -0.02 0.38 -35.22
C LYS A 688 0.48 -0.96 -34.68
N TYR A 689 -0.44 -1.84 -34.41
CA TYR A 689 -0.21 -3.20 -33.92
C TYR A 689 -0.35 -4.21 -35.08
N SER A 690 0.54 -5.19 -35.15
CA SER A 690 0.54 -6.21 -36.20
C SER A 690 1.34 -7.46 -35.80
N ASN A 691 1.27 -8.51 -36.61
CA ASN A 691 2.12 -9.71 -36.55
C ASN A 691 2.11 -10.42 -35.20
N LEU A 692 0.92 -10.70 -34.64
CA LEU A 692 0.82 -11.51 -33.43
C LEU A 692 1.38 -12.91 -33.69
N ARG A 693 2.30 -13.33 -32.85
CA ARG A 693 2.88 -14.67 -32.82
C ARG A 693 2.78 -15.25 -31.42
N ILE A 694 2.34 -16.50 -31.33
CA ILE A 694 2.24 -17.26 -30.09
C ILE A 694 3.08 -18.52 -30.25
N THR A 695 4.04 -18.71 -29.36
CA THR A 695 4.92 -19.88 -29.35
C THR A 695 4.68 -20.65 -28.05
N LYS A 696 4.22 -21.89 -28.16
CA LYS A 696 4.10 -22.80 -27.01
C LYS A 696 5.46 -23.40 -26.68
N LEU A 697 5.79 -23.43 -25.40
CA LEU A 697 6.98 -24.06 -24.89
C LEU A 697 6.66 -25.47 -24.37
N ASN A 698 7.65 -26.34 -24.44
CA ASN A 698 7.52 -27.71 -23.92
C ASN A 698 7.99 -27.72 -22.46
N VAL A 699 7.05 -27.72 -21.53
CA VAL A 699 7.30 -27.77 -20.09
C VAL A 699 6.58 -28.97 -19.48
N SER A 700 7.06 -29.42 -18.30
CA SER A 700 6.45 -30.52 -17.56
C SER A 700 5.04 -30.16 -17.08
N ASP A 701 4.21 -31.17 -16.88
CA ASP A 701 2.90 -31.01 -16.25
C ASP A 701 3.04 -30.47 -14.83
N TYR A 702 2.03 -29.73 -14.38
CA TYR A 702 1.98 -29.21 -13.02
C TYR A 702 1.89 -30.33 -12.00
N VAL A 703 2.71 -30.24 -10.97
CA VAL A 703 2.70 -31.18 -9.84
C VAL A 703 2.47 -30.38 -8.56
N PRO A 704 1.39 -30.66 -7.83
CA PRO A 704 1.18 -30.10 -6.51
C PRO A 704 2.35 -30.40 -5.56
N TYR A 705 2.69 -29.42 -4.71
CA TYR A 705 3.79 -29.64 -3.78
C TYR A 705 3.42 -30.69 -2.71
N SER A 706 4.36 -31.56 -2.38
CA SER A 706 4.16 -32.67 -1.42
C SER A 706 5.24 -32.76 -0.34
N GLY A 707 6.02 -31.69 -0.16
CA GLY A 707 7.08 -31.64 0.83
C GLY A 707 6.59 -31.40 2.26
N TYR A 708 7.51 -31.56 3.20
CA TYR A 708 7.30 -31.33 4.64
C TYR A 708 8.30 -30.30 5.15
N SER A 709 7.91 -29.52 6.17
CA SER A 709 8.85 -28.75 6.97
C SER A 709 9.73 -29.68 7.81
N THR A 710 10.82 -29.17 8.36
CA THR A 710 11.52 -29.81 9.47
C THR A 710 10.70 -29.67 10.76
N ALA A 711 11.14 -30.28 11.88
CA ALA A 711 10.65 -29.91 13.20
C ALA A 711 11.11 -28.49 13.56
N ALA A 712 10.35 -27.78 14.42
CA ALA A 712 10.68 -26.42 14.84
C ALA A 712 12.04 -26.39 15.55
N PRO A 713 12.96 -25.54 15.11
CA PRO A 713 14.22 -25.36 15.80
C PRO A 713 14.05 -24.49 17.05
N THR A 714 14.93 -24.71 18.04
CA THR A 714 15.07 -23.86 19.23
C THR A 714 16.46 -23.24 19.27
N TYR A 715 16.55 -22.02 19.78
CA TYR A 715 17.80 -21.26 19.84
C TYR A 715 18.07 -20.73 21.24
N GLY A 716 19.34 -20.88 21.67
CA GLY A 716 19.81 -20.40 22.97
C GLY A 716 19.49 -21.40 24.11
N ASN A 717 19.78 -20.97 25.33
CA ASN A 717 19.54 -21.73 26.56
C ASN A 717 18.30 -21.17 27.26
N SER A 718 17.25 -21.96 27.45
CA SER A 718 16.00 -21.57 28.08
C SER A 718 15.98 -21.73 29.60
N SER A 719 17.08 -22.15 30.23
CA SER A 719 17.15 -22.27 31.66
C SER A 719 17.63 -20.97 32.29
N TYR A 720 16.69 -20.11 32.67
CA TYR A 720 17.00 -18.85 33.37
C TYR A 720 16.67 -18.95 34.85
N SER A 721 17.49 -18.28 35.70
CA SER A 721 17.05 -18.06 37.07
C SER A 721 15.90 -17.08 37.10
N SER A 722 14.91 -17.29 37.95
CA SER A 722 13.75 -16.41 38.06
C SER A 722 14.11 -14.91 38.28
N SER A 723 15.25 -14.63 38.87
CA SER A 723 15.74 -13.25 39.04
C SER A 723 16.19 -12.58 37.72
N ALA A 724 16.45 -13.34 36.67
CA ALA A 724 16.83 -12.77 35.37
C ALA A 724 15.65 -12.07 34.66
N HIS A 725 14.42 -12.42 35.02
CA HIS A 725 13.20 -11.87 34.44
C HIS A 725 12.70 -10.61 35.15
N LEU A 726 13.31 -10.24 36.26
CA LEU A 726 12.97 -9.01 36.98
C LEU A 726 13.69 -7.80 36.41
N PHE A 727 13.11 -6.62 36.60
CA PHE A 727 13.79 -5.38 36.28
C PHE A 727 15.16 -5.33 36.94
N PRO A 728 16.24 -4.97 36.22
CA PRO A 728 17.55 -4.78 36.83
C PRO A 728 17.50 -3.73 37.97
N SER A 729 18.20 -3.99 39.09
CA SER A 729 18.09 -3.16 40.30
C SER A 729 18.49 -1.70 40.13
N ASN A 730 19.29 -1.40 39.11
CA ASN A 730 19.77 -0.05 38.81
C ASN A 730 19.13 0.53 37.54
N PHE A 731 18.01 -0.05 37.09
CA PHE A 731 17.34 0.38 35.86
C PHE A 731 16.40 1.56 36.14
N THR A 732 16.62 2.68 35.47
CA THR A 732 15.69 3.82 35.47
C THR A 732 14.65 3.57 34.42
N ARG A 733 13.38 3.54 34.79
CA ARG A 733 12.26 3.35 33.85
C ARG A 733 11.81 4.67 33.29
N VAL A 734 11.63 4.72 32.00
CA VAL A 734 10.84 5.77 31.33
C VAL A 734 9.36 5.44 31.54
N PRO A 735 8.53 6.38 31.98
CA PRO A 735 7.10 6.13 32.14
C PRO A 735 6.45 5.70 30.81
N LEU A 736 5.48 4.81 30.87
CA LEU A 736 4.70 4.27 29.74
C LEU A 736 5.50 3.44 28.73
N TYR A 737 6.84 3.44 28.81
CA TYR A 737 7.69 2.69 27.88
C TYR A 737 7.50 1.18 28.04
N GLN A 738 7.39 0.45 26.93
CA GLN A 738 7.14 -0.99 26.93
C GLN A 738 8.42 -1.78 27.20
N TYR A 739 8.43 -2.50 28.30
CA TYR A 739 9.58 -3.30 28.74
C TYR A 739 9.23 -4.78 28.79
N PRO A 740 10.21 -5.69 28.54
CA PRO A 740 10.01 -7.14 28.62
C PRO A 740 10.14 -7.69 30.05
N TRP A 741 10.64 -6.90 31.00
CA TRP A 741 10.90 -7.36 32.39
C TRP A 741 9.63 -7.34 33.24
N LEU A 742 9.59 -8.27 34.21
CA LEU A 742 8.48 -8.47 35.12
C LEU A 742 8.70 -7.76 36.47
N ASN A 743 7.61 -7.47 37.16
CA ASN A 743 7.65 -7.24 38.59
C ASN A 743 7.62 -8.59 39.36
N SER A 744 7.89 -8.57 40.66
CA SER A 744 7.93 -9.80 41.47
C SER A 744 6.57 -10.51 41.59
N THR A 745 5.48 -9.74 41.48
CA THR A 745 4.11 -10.28 41.53
C THR A 745 3.80 -11.09 40.29
N ASP A 746 4.08 -10.53 39.10
CA ASP A 746 3.81 -11.17 37.82
C ASP A 746 4.71 -12.40 37.62
N LEU A 747 5.98 -12.31 38.03
CA LEU A 747 6.88 -13.46 38.03
C LEU A 747 6.34 -14.61 38.91
N THR A 748 5.82 -14.30 40.11
CA THR A 748 5.24 -15.31 40.99
C THR A 748 3.98 -15.94 40.37
N LYS A 749 3.12 -15.14 39.77
CA LYS A 749 1.92 -15.64 39.09
C LYS A 749 2.30 -16.46 37.86
N ALA A 750 3.22 -16.00 37.02
CA ALA A 750 3.70 -16.75 35.86
C ALA A 750 4.27 -18.14 36.23
N SER A 751 4.91 -18.26 37.39
CA SER A 751 5.47 -19.54 37.87
C SER A 751 4.42 -20.47 38.46
N ASN A 752 3.34 -19.94 39.02
CA ASN A 752 2.33 -20.72 39.75
C ASN A 752 1.01 -20.94 38.98
N ASP A 753 0.74 -20.13 37.99
CA ASP A 753 -0.47 -20.19 37.16
C ASP A 753 -0.10 -20.28 35.67
N PRO A 754 -0.23 -21.47 35.04
CA PRO A 754 0.10 -21.66 33.63
C PRO A 754 -0.81 -20.87 32.67
N HIS A 755 -1.92 -20.34 33.17
CA HIS A 755 -2.85 -19.53 32.36
C HIS A 755 -2.70 -18.01 32.59
N TYR A 756 -1.88 -17.60 33.56
CA TYR A 756 -1.69 -16.19 33.84
C TYR A 756 -1.09 -15.43 32.62
N GLY A 757 -1.72 -14.33 32.25
CA GLY A 757 -1.33 -13.54 31.07
C GLY A 757 -1.72 -14.15 29.72
N ALA A 758 -2.41 -15.30 29.72
CA ALA A 758 -3.01 -15.89 28.55
C ALA A 758 -4.53 -15.60 28.53
N ASP A 759 -5.10 -15.55 27.35
CA ASP A 759 -6.57 -15.46 27.13
C ASP A 759 -7.33 -16.72 27.54
N GLY A 760 -6.63 -17.71 28.05
CA GLY A 760 -7.17 -19.02 28.44
C GLY A 760 -7.48 -19.93 27.25
N LEU A 761 -7.23 -19.49 26.04
CA LEU A 761 -7.53 -20.23 24.82
C LEU A 761 -6.30 -20.41 23.94
N VAL A 762 -5.69 -21.59 24.02
CA VAL A 762 -4.65 -22.02 23.07
C VAL A 762 -5.30 -22.90 22.02
N PRO A 763 -5.33 -22.49 20.74
CA PRO A 763 -5.95 -23.30 19.70
C PRO A 763 -5.28 -24.66 19.56
N GLU A 764 -6.09 -25.67 19.17
CA GLU A 764 -5.59 -27.04 18.97
C GLU A 764 -4.45 -27.04 17.92
N GLY A 765 -3.35 -27.69 18.27
CA GLY A 765 -2.18 -27.78 17.41
C GLY A 765 -1.26 -26.56 17.38
N ALA A 766 -1.64 -25.44 18.03
CA ALA A 766 -0.87 -24.19 17.94
C ALA A 766 0.55 -24.29 18.54
N GLN A 767 0.74 -25.16 19.52
CA GLN A 767 2.04 -25.41 20.17
C GLN A 767 2.84 -26.55 19.54
N ASN A 768 2.32 -27.20 18.47
CA ASN A 768 2.97 -28.37 17.86
C ASN A 768 4.25 -27.96 17.11
N SER A 769 5.39 -28.55 17.51
CA SER A 769 6.70 -28.31 16.92
C SER A 769 7.13 -29.38 15.90
N SER A 770 6.28 -30.37 15.60
CA SER A 770 6.63 -31.46 14.67
C SER A 770 6.66 -30.99 13.21
N ALA A 771 7.39 -31.74 12.38
CA ALA A 771 7.35 -31.56 10.93
C ALA A 771 5.90 -31.72 10.39
N ARG A 772 5.54 -30.89 9.42
CA ARG A 772 4.17 -30.85 8.87
C ARG A 772 4.20 -30.70 7.34
N PRO A 773 3.11 -31.08 6.65
CA PRO A 773 3.01 -30.86 5.21
C PRO A 773 2.98 -29.36 4.90
N ILE A 774 3.62 -28.99 3.80
CA ILE A 774 3.53 -27.67 3.21
C ILE A 774 2.31 -27.66 2.27
N PRO A 775 1.54 -26.53 2.16
CA PRO A 775 0.40 -26.44 1.24
C PRO A 775 0.75 -26.86 -0.19
N ARG A 776 -0.23 -27.46 -0.89
CA ARG A 776 -0.04 -27.96 -2.28
C ARG A 776 0.38 -26.87 -3.27
N ALA A 777 -0.19 -25.68 -3.13
CA ALA A 777 0.16 -24.50 -3.94
C ALA A 777 1.45 -23.80 -3.46
N GLY A 778 2.11 -24.31 -2.41
CA GLY A 778 3.32 -23.76 -1.80
C GLY A 778 4.62 -24.40 -2.29
N GLY A 779 5.70 -24.20 -1.52
CA GLY A 779 6.99 -24.86 -1.73
C GLY A 779 8.18 -23.92 -1.89
N ALA A 780 7.96 -22.64 -2.24
CA ALA A 780 9.00 -21.60 -2.33
C ALA A 780 8.39 -20.21 -2.06
N PRO A 781 9.22 -19.16 -1.89
CA PRO A 781 8.72 -17.81 -1.85
C PRO A 781 7.91 -17.45 -3.11
N GLY A 782 6.65 -17.06 -2.89
CA GLY A 782 5.65 -16.76 -3.92
C GLY A 782 4.75 -17.94 -4.29
N GLY A 783 4.89 -19.12 -3.66
CA GLY A 783 4.05 -20.30 -3.89
C GLY A 783 4.78 -21.47 -4.58
N ASN A 784 4.03 -22.32 -5.28
CA ASN A 784 4.64 -23.45 -5.99
C ASN A 784 5.50 -22.94 -7.16
N PRO A 785 6.81 -23.30 -7.22
CA PRO A 785 7.71 -22.82 -8.28
C PRO A 785 7.21 -23.09 -9.69
N MET A 786 6.48 -24.18 -9.90
CA MET A 786 5.97 -24.55 -11.23
C MET A 786 4.87 -23.61 -11.75
N LEU A 787 4.28 -22.76 -10.88
CA LEU A 787 3.36 -21.73 -11.31
C LEU A 787 4.04 -20.68 -12.20
N TYR A 788 5.33 -20.52 -12.06
CA TYR A 788 6.15 -19.55 -12.80
C TYR A 788 6.83 -20.14 -14.05
N ASP A 789 6.56 -21.42 -14.37
CA ASP A 789 7.00 -22.00 -15.62
C ASP A 789 6.37 -21.27 -16.80
N ILE A 790 7.20 -20.84 -17.77
CA ILE A 790 6.74 -20.15 -18.97
C ILE A 790 6.12 -21.17 -19.93
N LEU A 791 4.81 -21.08 -20.16
CA LEU A 791 4.07 -21.98 -21.05
C LEU A 791 4.02 -21.47 -22.49
N TYR A 792 3.94 -20.14 -22.64
CA TYR A 792 3.85 -19.51 -23.96
C TYR A 792 4.69 -18.23 -23.99
N GLN A 793 5.21 -17.94 -25.17
CA GLN A 793 5.77 -16.64 -25.50
C GLN A 793 4.88 -15.96 -26.54
N VAL A 794 4.49 -14.73 -26.25
CA VAL A 794 3.62 -13.92 -27.12
C VAL A 794 4.40 -12.71 -27.61
N GLU A 795 4.45 -12.56 -28.93
CA GLU A 795 5.13 -11.45 -29.59
C GLU A 795 4.16 -10.69 -30.49
N ALA A 796 4.30 -9.36 -30.56
CA ALA A 796 3.61 -8.51 -31.53
C ALA A 796 4.54 -7.40 -32.03
N THR A 797 4.31 -6.93 -33.24
CA THR A 797 5.06 -5.83 -33.83
C THR A 797 4.31 -4.52 -33.58
N ILE A 798 4.98 -3.54 -32.98
CA ILE A 798 4.44 -2.20 -32.75
C ILE A 798 5.22 -1.22 -33.64
N THR A 799 4.49 -0.46 -34.46
CA THR A 799 5.06 0.52 -35.40
C THR A 799 4.63 1.92 -35.02
N ASN A 800 5.56 2.83 -34.82
CA ASN A 800 5.24 4.25 -34.76
C ASN A 800 5.00 4.78 -36.18
N THR A 801 3.74 5.14 -36.48
CA THR A 801 3.32 5.67 -37.78
C THR A 801 3.29 7.21 -37.81
N GLY A 802 3.58 7.84 -36.67
CA GLY A 802 3.62 9.30 -36.54
C GLY A 802 4.96 9.89 -36.92
N SER A 803 5.03 11.22 -36.83
CA SER A 803 6.21 12.03 -37.13
C SER A 803 7.08 12.32 -35.90
N LEU A 804 6.62 12.03 -34.71
CA LEU A 804 7.32 12.27 -33.45
C LEU A 804 7.73 10.93 -32.82
N ALA A 805 8.87 10.91 -32.14
CA ALA A 805 9.23 9.82 -31.26
C ALA A 805 8.21 9.76 -30.09
N GLY A 806 7.82 8.56 -29.69
CA GLY A 806 6.86 8.38 -28.61
C GLY A 806 7.04 7.08 -27.87
N GLU A 807 6.45 7.02 -26.71
CA GLU A 807 6.36 5.80 -25.93
C GLU A 807 4.95 5.21 -26.05
N GLU A 808 4.87 3.91 -26.22
CA GLU A 808 3.63 3.14 -26.25
C GLU A 808 3.69 2.04 -25.20
N VAL A 809 2.53 1.69 -24.64
CA VAL A 809 2.38 0.60 -23.70
C VAL A 809 1.44 -0.47 -24.29
N PRO A 810 1.97 -1.41 -25.07
CA PRO A 810 1.22 -2.59 -25.44
C PRO A 810 0.84 -3.40 -24.22
N GLN A 811 -0.41 -3.87 -24.20
CA GLN A 811 -1.02 -4.62 -23.11
C GLN A 811 -1.50 -5.96 -23.64
N LEU A 812 -1.26 -7.02 -22.88
CA LEU A 812 -1.70 -8.36 -23.19
C LEU A 812 -2.74 -8.81 -22.16
N TYR A 813 -3.89 -9.22 -22.67
CA TYR A 813 -5.01 -9.73 -21.88
C TYR A 813 -5.29 -11.19 -22.23
N ILE A 814 -5.73 -11.96 -21.23
CA ILE A 814 -6.12 -13.37 -21.41
C ILE A 814 -7.58 -13.55 -20.99
N ASN A 815 -8.31 -14.32 -21.79
CA ASN A 815 -9.54 -14.99 -21.38
C ASN A 815 -9.21 -16.45 -21.09
N ARG A 816 -9.40 -16.89 -19.86
CA ARG A 816 -9.09 -18.27 -19.44
C ARG A 816 -10.13 -19.28 -19.91
N GLY A 817 -11.34 -18.81 -20.27
CA GLY A 817 -12.40 -19.60 -20.90
C GLY A 817 -13.35 -20.30 -19.93
N GLY A 818 -13.21 -20.14 -18.63
CA GLY A 818 -14.15 -20.63 -17.65
C GLY A 818 -15.46 -19.83 -17.65
N GLN A 819 -16.54 -20.45 -17.23
CA GLN A 819 -17.88 -19.85 -17.22
C GLN A 819 -17.96 -18.59 -16.34
N TYR A 820 -17.16 -18.53 -15.27
CA TYR A 820 -17.17 -17.48 -14.27
C TYR A 820 -15.89 -16.65 -14.27
N ASP A 821 -15.02 -16.87 -15.23
CA ASP A 821 -13.82 -16.05 -15.41
C ASP A 821 -14.19 -14.65 -15.94
N PRO A 822 -13.44 -13.61 -15.59
CA PRO A 822 -13.55 -12.33 -16.27
C PRO A 822 -13.41 -12.45 -17.80
N VAL A 823 -14.12 -11.59 -18.53
CA VAL A 823 -14.09 -11.56 -20.00
C VAL A 823 -12.65 -11.47 -20.51
N ARG A 824 -11.82 -10.74 -19.78
CA ARG A 824 -10.38 -10.64 -20.01
C ARG A 824 -9.67 -10.11 -18.76
N GLU A 825 -8.41 -10.48 -18.59
CA GLU A 825 -7.57 -10.09 -17.48
C GLU A 825 -6.18 -9.72 -17.99
N LEU A 826 -5.61 -8.63 -17.51
CA LEU A 826 -4.25 -8.25 -17.83
C LEU A 826 -3.28 -9.34 -17.36
N ARG A 827 -2.33 -9.70 -18.24
CA ARG A 827 -1.27 -10.68 -17.92
C ARG A 827 0.12 -10.22 -18.36
N GLY A 828 0.21 -9.13 -19.11
CA GLY A 828 1.50 -8.59 -19.46
C GLY A 828 1.42 -7.21 -20.11
N PHE A 829 2.48 -6.46 -19.96
CA PHE A 829 2.65 -5.15 -20.58
C PHE A 829 4.13 -4.79 -20.66
N GLU A 830 4.45 -3.82 -21.51
CA GLU A 830 5.80 -3.28 -21.63
C GLU A 830 5.72 -1.82 -22.09
N ARG A 831 6.55 -0.93 -21.55
CA ARG A 831 6.67 0.43 -22.04
C ARG A 831 7.80 0.51 -23.06
N LEU A 832 7.47 0.87 -24.30
CA LEU A 832 8.36 0.82 -25.46
C LEU A 832 8.57 2.23 -26.04
N SER A 833 9.83 2.66 -26.15
CA SER A 833 10.19 3.90 -26.84
C SER A 833 10.43 3.62 -28.32
N ILE A 834 9.68 4.29 -29.21
CA ILE A 834 9.66 3.98 -30.65
C ILE A 834 9.89 5.25 -31.46
N GLN A 835 10.96 5.26 -32.25
CA GLN A 835 11.28 6.36 -33.16
C GLN A 835 10.26 6.47 -34.30
N PRO A 836 10.11 7.66 -34.94
CA PRO A 836 9.19 7.84 -36.06
C PRO A 836 9.46 6.84 -37.19
N ASN A 837 8.40 6.24 -37.73
CA ASN A 837 8.46 5.28 -38.84
C ASN A 837 9.34 4.04 -38.58
N THR A 838 9.57 3.69 -37.30
CA THR A 838 10.26 2.46 -36.92
C THR A 838 9.33 1.47 -36.22
N THR A 839 9.79 0.24 -36.11
CA THR A 839 9.08 -0.84 -35.44
C THR A 839 9.90 -1.37 -34.27
N THR A 840 9.20 -1.89 -33.26
CA THR A 840 9.79 -2.69 -32.18
C THR A 840 8.93 -3.91 -31.89
N THR A 841 9.50 -4.89 -31.21
CA THR A 841 8.76 -6.10 -30.80
C THR A 841 8.31 -5.93 -29.35
N PHE A 842 7.02 -6.10 -29.13
CA PHE A 842 6.43 -6.35 -27.83
C PHE A 842 6.56 -7.84 -27.51
N HIS A 843 7.02 -8.20 -26.33
CA HIS A 843 7.22 -9.58 -25.89
C HIS A 843 6.68 -9.79 -24.49
N VAL A 844 5.91 -10.87 -24.30
CA VAL A 844 5.42 -11.30 -22.98
C VAL A 844 5.56 -12.81 -22.86
N ASP A 845 6.17 -13.23 -21.75
CA ASP A 845 6.17 -14.61 -21.29
C ASP A 845 4.91 -14.88 -20.47
N ILE A 846 4.11 -15.87 -20.88
CA ILE A 846 2.92 -16.30 -20.16
C ILE A 846 3.28 -17.50 -19.31
N THR A 847 3.15 -17.32 -18.02
CA THR A 847 3.43 -18.36 -17.03
C THR A 847 2.23 -19.30 -16.84
N ARG A 848 2.44 -20.39 -16.14
CA ARG A 848 1.36 -21.30 -15.75
C ARG A 848 0.33 -20.59 -14.87
N ARG A 849 0.78 -19.74 -13.93
CA ARG A 849 -0.09 -18.94 -13.05
C ARG A 849 -1.04 -18.05 -13.86
N ASP A 850 -0.57 -17.41 -14.93
CA ASP A 850 -1.34 -16.48 -15.75
C ASP A 850 -2.54 -17.12 -16.46
N VAL A 851 -2.49 -18.45 -16.66
CA VAL A 851 -3.53 -19.24 -17.36
C VAL A 851 -4.28 -20.20 -16.44
N SER A 852 -4.01 -20.16 -15.14
CA SER A 852 -4.65 -21.01 -14.14
C SER A 852 -5.72 -20.27 -13.35
N SER A 853 -6.65 -21.03 -12.80
CA SER A 853 -7.68 -20.59 -11.84
C SER A 853 -7.45 -21.29 -10.51
N TRP A 854 -7.95 -20.69 -9.44
CA TRP A 854 -7.89 -21.29 -8.11
C TRP A 854 -9.04 -22.29 -7.89
N ASP A 855 -8.72 -23.46 -7.36
CA ASP A 855 -9.72 -24.46 -6.93
C ASP A 855 -9.80 -24.46 -5.38
N PRO A 856 -10.88 -23.93 -4.80
CA PRO A 856 -11.02 -23.83 -3.36
C PRO A 856 -11.23 -25.18 -2.65
N VAL A 857 -11.65 -26.23 -3.39
CA VAL A 857 -11.80 -27.57 -2.85
C VAL A 857 -10.48 -28.32 -2.79
N MET A 858 -9.70 -28.25 -3.89
CA MET A 858 -8.37 -28.85 -3.97
C MET A 858 -7.31 -28.04 -3.23
N GLN A 859 -7.58 -26.75 -2.93
CA GLN A 859 -6.62 -25.78 -2.36
C GLN A 859 -5.35 -25.71 -3.22
N ASP A 860 -5.55 -25.50 -4.54
CA ASP A 860 -4.46 -25.51 -5.50
C ASP A 860 -4.87 -24.81 -6.81
N TRP A 861 -3.87 -24.47 -7.61
CA TRP A 861 -4.09 -23.90 -8.93
C TRP A 861 -4.32 -24.99 -9.98
N PHE A 862 -5.25 -24.76 -10.87
CA PHE A 862 -5.52 -25.68 -11.98
C PHE A 862 -5.72 -24.91 -13.29
N ARG A 863 -5.37 -25.54 -14.38
CA ARG A 863 -5.67 -25.01 -15.71
C ARG A 863 -7.01 -25.53 -16.18
N GLN A 864 -7.89 -24.62 -16.60
CA GLN A 864 -9.22 -24.98 -17.09
C GLN A 864 -9.14 -25.74 -18.43
N ASN A 865 -10.00 -26.74 -18.60
CA ASN A 865 -10.16 -27.44 -19.88
C ASN A 865 -11.07 -26.64 -20.81
N ALA A 866 -10.62 -25.46 -21.24
CA ALA A 866 -11.35 -24.52 -22.06
C ALA A 866 -10.41 -23.88 -23.10
N THR A 867 -10.98 -23.30 -24.15
CA THR A 867 -10.21 -22.55 -25.14
C THR A 867 -9.77 -21.22 -24.54
N GLN A 868 -8.48 -21.09 -24.23
CA GLN A 868 -7.91 -19.85 -23.74
C GLN A 868 -7.55 -18.94 -24.90
N ARG A 869 -7.84 -17.63 -24.76
CA ARG A 869 -7.59 -16.63 -25.79
C ARG A 869 -6.69 -15.53 -25.27
N VAL A 870 -5.87 -15.00 -26.16
CA VAL A 870 -5.00 -13.86 -25.90
C VAL A 870 -5.39 -12.69 -26.78
N PHE A 871 -5.33 -11.50 -26.22
CA PHE A 871 -5.61 -10.23 -26.90
C PHE A 871 -4.45 -9.28 -26.64
N VAL A 872 -4.03 -8.53 -27.67
CA VAL A 872 -2.96 -7.52 -27.55
C VAL A 872 -3.42 -6.21 -28.15
N GLY A 873 -3.25 -5.14 -27.44
CA GLY A 873 -3.62 -3.81 -27.88
C GLY A 873 -3.15 -2.70 -26.95
N SER A 874 -3.75 -1.51 -27.09
CA SER A 874 -3.36 -0.28 -26.43
C SER A 874 -4.14 0.02 -25.14
N SER A 875 -5.22 -0.69 -24.90
CA SER A 875 -6.08 -0.60 -23.71
C SER A 875 -6.87 -1.87 -23.48
N SER A 876 -7.65 -1.97 -22.40
CA SER A 876 -8.52 -3.13 -22.14
C SER A 876 -9.60 -3.32 -23.22
N ARG A 877 -9.90 -2.31 -24.04
CA ARG A 877 -10.95 -2.36 -25.08
C ARG A 877 -10.45 -2.11 -26.51
N ASP A 878 -9.30 -1.50 -26.70
CA ASP A 878 -8.63 -1.39 -28.00
C ASP A 878 -7.65 -2.56 -28.19
N LEU A 879 -8.14 -3.68 -28.68
CA LEU A 879 -7.43 -4.97 -28.77
C LEU A 879 -7.45 -5.51 -30.22
N PRO A 880 -6.70 -4.87 -31.14
CA PRO A 880 -6.71 -5.22 -32.56
C PRO A 880 -6.15 -6.61 -32.89
N LEU A 881 -5.35 -7.20 -31.99
CA LEU A 881 -4.75 -8.51 -32.22
C LEU A 881 -5.34 -9.53 -31.25
N GLN A 882 -5.67 -10.72 -31.78
CA GLN A 882 -6.18 -11.83 -30.99
C GLN A 882 -5.65 -13.18 -31.48
N GLY A 883 -5.51 -14.14 -30.56
CA GLY A 883 -5.05 -15.49 -30.81
C GLY A 883 -5.57 -16.50 -29.82
N VAL A 884 -5.20 -17.75 -30.01
CA VAL A 884 -5.57 -18.86 -29.13
C VAL A 884 -4.32 -19.48 -28.54
N LEU A 885 -4.34 -19.73 -27.23
CA LEU A 885 -3.30 -20.51 -26.53
C LEU A 885 -3.64 -22.00 -26.70
N ALA A 886 -2.97 -22.67 -27.63
CA ALA A 886 -3.24 -24.04 -28.03
C ALA A 886 -2.45 -25.10 -27.23
#